data_6a7c81cc63279ab5404f345151d39ed4
#
_entry.id   6a7c81cc63279ab5404f345151d39ed4
#
_cell.length_a   1.000
_cell.length_b   1.000
_cell.length_c   1.000
_cell.angle_alpha   90.00
_cell.angle_beta   90.00
_cell.angle_gamma   90.00
#
_symmetry.space_group_name_H-M   'P 1'
#
loop_
_entity.id
_entity.type
_entity.pdbx_description
1 polymer ?
#
loop_
_entity_poly.entity_id
_entity_poly.type
_entity_poly.pdbx_seq_one_letter_code
_entity_poly.pdbx_strand_id
1 'polypeptide(L)'
;MLRTNLSRIFQSFLILLLLLTWTSAEAAKRETKTLTLKNGLDVLLVHDPKVHRSAAALSVGVGHLYDPKEKMGLAHYLEHMLFLGTKKFPEAGSYKKYLGENSGASNAYTGGDITNYFFEVSHDAFEGALDRFSDFFKAPLFDKTYAEREVNAVNSEHDKNKLSDSWRANYISGLIVEPGHPVSHFGTGNKDTLAGDNQPALLDFYKKYYSASIMKVSLLSSLPLATQVELVKKYFEGIPGHPVKLPFIDPDYRKPLKDKYRLLKIKMIKDVRSLEIEFPTIRLNDHLDSKPASIVASIIGYEGKGSLLSKLKEEGLVLGLSAGGGSSHPNINSMNINVSLTKKGVENYDRILEMVFSYIDLLKKNGVEEYTFKENQAMAQINFDYKDPDEGMGFVAGRAALMQTHELKDVETQPFLFKKYEPEVYQQVLKTLTPENALVVLKTNSVETDQVAPFYGAEYSIREIGGENFNKLQAPVQVAEFTYPDVNEFIPYNLKLAEEKPHLVRDDDLAKVWFQFDTRFKQPKVYMSLRIETPRVYDTVKHSQLSSLYTAALREGLNEIVYPIQLAGLSYSLGSEKKGINLTIGGYSERIEELLRLVIKNLKTIKIDQQKFNDIKEARVRGLQNNKYGKAYSRGGYYHRLMLLEKQYDEEQALAALKPLTLDDVKSYAETLYEKVYITGLAYGNWTDDKVKESVQIILDEIKSRPLPKEERFEQVVEVLDPAENVVFSQKVLDNNNSMAYGLQIGEKSVDRSATAQMLGSIIESDFYTQMRTKQQLGYIVWSFQQTIEDRMFMRFVIQSANHSPFELKRRVEGWLQKAGELLDNLTDEEFEKHRASRIVSLEKQGESIAEVMGDLYYLATEEKGDFDYKKKLIRAVKKLKKEEVVAAGRKWLMDQATSRLVILMRSNNNDEALPEGVLSEVDQFKNRRGVEAKSGVPVRTGS
;
A
#
# COMPACT_ATOMS: atom_id res chain seq x y z
N MET A 1 61.26 32.67 32.29
CA MET A 1 59.81 33.08 32.35
C MET A 1 59.16 33.44 31.02
N LEU A 2 59.85 33.68 29.91
CA LEU A 2 59.20 33.98 28.62
C LEU A 2 58.79 32.77 27.75
N ARG A 3 59.37 31.57 27.99
CA ARG A 3 59.04 30.34 27.22
C ARG A 3 57.80 29.59 27.72
N THR A 4 57.39 29.77 28.97
CA THR A 4 56.23 29.10 29.57
C THR A 4 54.92 29.86 29.27
N ASN A 5 54.96 31.15 28.93
CA ASN A 5 53.76 31.93 28.59
C ASN A 5 53.36 31.74 27.11
N LEU A 6 54.30 31.54 26.17
CA LEU A 6 53.95 31.26 24.75
C LEU A 6 53.27 29.89 24.57
N SER A 7 53.68 28.86 25.31
CA SER A 7 53.06 27.56 25.26
C SER A 7 51.61 27.55 25.79
N ARG A 8 51.32 28.33 26.84
CA ARG A 8 49.94 28.47 27.37
C ARG A 8 49.04 29.29 26.45
N ILE A 9 49.57 30.31 25.79
CA ILE A 9 48.81 31.12 24.79
C ILE A 9 48.53 30.28 23.54
N PHE A 10 49.46 29.42 23.09
CA PHE A 10 49.26 28.51 21.96
C PHE A 10 48.28 27.39 22.29
N GLN A 11 48.32 26.81 23.49
CA GLN A 11 47.35 25.85 23.96
C GLN A 11 45.94 26.47 24.12
N SER A 12 45.84 27.65 24.65
CA SER A 12 44.55 28.37 24.76
C SER A 12 44.00 28.75 23.37
N PHE A 13 44.86 29.09 22.41
CA PHE A 13 44.45 29.36 21.02
C PHE A 13 44.01 28.07 20.27
N LEU A 14 44.69 26.93 20.55
CA LEU A 14 44.30 25.64 20.00
C LEU A 14 42.99 25.10 20.58
N ILE A 15 42.76 25.38 21.87
CA ILE A 15 41.49 25.05 22.56
C ILE A 15 40.37 25.97 22.09
N LEU A 16 40.64 27.25 21.83
CA LEU A 16 39.67 28.18 21.25
C LEU A 16 39.36 27.86 19.77
N LEU A 17 40.33 27.40 18.98
CA LEU A 17 40.13 26.89 17.62
C LEU A 17 39.35 25.56 17.61
N LEU A 18 39.60 24.66 18.57
CA LEU A 18 38.81 23.42 18.76
C LEU A 18 37.40 23.67 19.28
N LEU A 19 37.20 24.76 20.06
CA LEU A 19 35.87 25.21 20.50
C LEU A 19 35.10 25.96 19.41
N LEU A 20 35.78 26.54 18.44
CA LEU A 20 35.16 27.20 17.27
C LEU A 20 34.85 26.22 16.13
N THR A 21 35.35 24.97 16.19
CA THR A 21 34.99 23.88 15.25
C THR A 21 33.88 22.98 15.80
N TRP A 22 33.39 23.19 17.01
CA TRP A 22 32.12 22.67 17.48
C TRP A 22 31.00 23.68 17.23
N THR A 23 30.91 24.19 16.00
CA THR A 23 29.58 24.52 15.48
C THR A 23 28.82 23.21 15.49
N SER A 24 27.84 23.09 16.38
CA SER A 24 26.78 22.10 16.27
C SER A 24 26.48 21.98 14.78
N ALA A 25 26.68 20.79 14.21
CA ALA A 25 26.10 20.48 12.92
C ALA A 25 24.60 20.60 13.14
N GLU A 26 24.06 21.80 12.94
CA GLU A 26 22.64 22.03 12.82
C GLU A 26 22.19 21.05 11.76
N ALA A 27 21.37 20.10 12.13
CA ALA A 27 20.92 19.07 11.20
C ALA A 27 20.39 19.82 9.98
N ALA A 28 21.06 19.67 8.84
CA ALA A 28 20.78 20.47 7.66
C ALA A 28 19.28 20.35 7.36
N LYS A 29 18.61 21.50 7.41
CA LYS A 29 17.15 21.58 7.29
C LYS A 29 16.78 21.45 5.83
N ARG A 30 15.67 20.76 5.55
CA ARG A 30 15.07 20.73 4.23
C ARG A 30 14.75 22.16 3.78
N GLU A 31 15.19 22.53 2.58
CA GLU A 31 14.96 23.83 1.98
C GLU A 31 14.10 23.70 0.73
N THR A 32 13.18 24.63 0.53
CA THR A 32 12.28 24.62 -0.62
C THR A 32 12.39 25.91 -1.42
N LYS A 33 12.17 25.83 -2.72
CA LYS A 33 12.10 26.96 -3.62
C LYS A 33 11.07 26.72 -4.70
N THR A 34 10.22 27.69 -4.93
CA THR A 34 9.26 27.72 -6.03
C THR A 34 9.68 28.73 -7.10
N LEU A 35 9.42 28.42 -8.35
CA LEU A 35 9.62 29.34 -9.48
C LEU A 35 8.74 28.95 -10.67
N THR A 36 8.50 29.91 -11.56
CA THR A 36 7.88 29.68 -12.86
C THR A 36 8.93 29.86 -13.95
N LEU A 37 9.10 28.88 -14.84
CA LEU A 37 10.04 28.95 -15.96
C LEU A 37 9.50 29.88 -17.09
N LYS A 38 10.37 30.28 -18.02
CA LYS A 38 9.99 31.18 -19.12
C LYS A 38 8.87 30.64 -20.01
N ASN A 39 8.75 29.33 -20.13
CA ASN A 39 7.69 28.64 -20.90
C ASN A 39 6.36 28.50 -20.14
N GLY A 40 6.27 29.03 -18.90
CA GLY A 40 5.06 28.98 -18.05
C GLY A 40 4.96 27.76 -17.15
N LEU A 41 5.99 26.91 -17.09
CA LEU A 41 6.03 25.73 -16.22
C LEU A 41 6.29 26.14 -14.77
N ASP A 42 5.42 25.74 -13.87
CA ASP A 42 5.62 25.92 -12.43
C ASP A 42 6.45 24.78 -11.83
N VAL A 43 7.37 25.16 -10.95
CA VAL A 43 8.36 24.26 -10.38
C VAL A 43 8.46 24.41 -8.87
N LEU A 44 8.43 23.29 -8.15
CA LEU A 44 8.80 23.16 -6.75
C LEU A 44 10.12 22.40 -6.64
N LEU A 45 11.13 23.02 -6.04
CA LEU A 45 12.43 22.41 -5.75
C LEU A 45 12.57 22.17 -4.26
N VAL A 46 13.04 20.99 -3.89
CA VAL A 46 13.29 20.60 -2.51
C VAL A 46 14.73 20.10 -2.38
N HIS A 47 15.52 20.80 -1.59
CA HIS A 47 16.84 20.36 -1.16
C HIS A 47 16.72 19.67 0.19
N ASP A 48 17.14 18.42 0.25
CA ASP A 48 17.29 17.68 1.50
C ASP A 48 18.58 16.86 1.45
N PRO A 49 19.62 17.25 2.22
CA PRO A 49 20.91 16.56 2.20
C PRO A 49 20.85 15.13 2.76
N LYS A 50 19.74 14.72 3.36
CA LYS A 50 19.56 13.41 3.97
C LYS A 50 18.92 12.38 3.03
N VAL A 51 18.33 12.81 1.90
CA VAL A 51 17.70 11.87 0.98
C VAL A 51 18.73 10.96 0.31
N HIS A 52 18.39 9.70 0.20
CA HIS A 52 19.28 8.68 -0.37
C HIS A 52 19.20 8.60 -1.90
N ARG A 53 18.14 9.15 -2.50
CA ARG A 53 17.91 9.20 -3.94
C ARG A 53 17.33 10.54 -4.33
N SER A 54 17.62 10.97 -5.54
CA SER A 54 16.93 12.11 -6.15
C SER A 54 15.68 11.64 -6.85
N ALA A 55 14.63 12.44 -6.81
CA ALA A 55 13.35 12.15 -7.43
C ALA A 55 12.80 13.35 -8.18
N ALA A 56 12.02 13.11 -9.23
CA ALA A 56 11.30 14.13 -9.97
C ALA A 56 9.94 13.63 -10.41
N ALA A 57 8.97 14.56 -10.46
CA ALA A 57 7.67 14.33 -11.03
C ALA A 57 7.25 15.50 -11.93
N LEU A 58 6.46 15.17 -12.97
CA LEU A 58 5.78 16.15 -13.80
C LEU A 58 4.32 15.73 -13.95
N SER A 59 3.42 16.59 -13.50
CA SER A 59 1.99 16.44 -13.74
C SER A 59 1.52 17.34 -14.87
N VAL A 60 0.62 16.81 -15.70
CA VAL A 60 -0.09 17.55 -16.75
C VAL A 60 -1.53 17.69 -16.31
N GLY A 61 -2.10 18.90 -16.32
CA GLY A 61 -3.47 19.19 -15.92
C GLY A 61 -4.51 18.72 -16.95
N VAL A 62 -4.39 17.48 -17.42
CA VAL A 62 -5.31 16.82 -18.34
C VAL A 62 -5.32 15.33 -18.08
N GLY A 63 -6.51 14.71 -18.12
CA GLY A 63 -6.70 13.28 -17.93
C GLY A 63 -7.85 12.76 -18.78
N HIS A 64 -8.42 11.60 -18.42
CA HIS A 64 -9.40 10.89 -19.24
C HIS A 64 -10.77 11.59 -19.39
N LEU A 65 -11.09 12.58 -18.53
CA LEU A 65 -12.30 13.40 -18.71
C LEU A 65 -12.27 14.19 -20.02
N TYR A 66 -11.10 14.37 -20.61
CA TYR A 66 -10.88 15.13 -21.84
C TYR A 66 -10.68 14.22 -23.05
N ASP A 67 -10.85 12.91 -22.90
CA ASP A 67 -10.77 11.96 -24.02
C ASP A 67 -11.88 12.26 -25.06
N PRO A 68 -11.56 12.16 -26.36
CA PRO A 68 -12.59 12.15 -27.38
C PRO A 68 -13.55 10.96 -27.16
N LYS A 69 -14.84 11.17 -27.35
CA LYS A 69 -15.86 10.11 -27.17
C LYS A 69 -15.59 8.87 -28.01
N GLU A 70 -14.98 9.07 -29.19
CA GLU A 70 -14.63 8.03 -30.15
C GLU A 70 -13.34 7.29 -29.78
N LYS A 71 -12.57 7.80 -28.80
CA LYS A 71 -11.26 7.28 -28.40
C LYS A 71 -11.11 7.31 -26.88
N MET A 72 -12.07 6.74 -26.15
CA MET A 72 -12.00 6.65 -24.68
C MET A 72 -10.78 5.84 -24.24
N GLY A 73 -10.05 6.34 -23.23
CA GLY A 73 -8.79 5.80 -22.77
C GLY A 73 -7.56 6.36 -23.52
N LEU A 74 -7.73 7.40 -24.35
CA LEU A 74 -6.62 7.98 -25.13
C LEU A 74 -5.58 8.65 -24.23
N ALA A 75 -5.99 9.35 -23.18
CA ALA A 75 -5.07 9.98 -22.22
C ALA A 75 -4.20 8.93 -21.50
N HIS A 76 -4.81 7.82 -21.06
CA HIS A 76 -4.11 6.70 -20.45
C HIS A 76 -3.17 5.99 -21.45
N TYR A 77 -3.64 5.78 -22.66
CA TYR A 77 -2.82 5.22 -23.73
C TYR A 77 -1.63 6.12 -24.09
N LEU A 78 -1.82 7.45 -24.10
CA LEU A 78 -0.73 8.42 -24.30
C LEU A 78 0.30 8.32 -23.15
N GLU A 79 -0.16 8.15 -21.91
CA GLU A 79 0.72 7.91 -20.76
C GLU A 79 1.70 6.77 -21.05
N HIS A 80 1.20 5.60 -21.50
CA HIS A 80 2.03 4.46 -21.87
C HIS A 80 3.03 4.79 -22.98
N MET A 81 2.57 5.51 -24.01
CA MET A 81 3.36 5.79 -25.20
C MET A 81 4.57 6.70 -24.94
N LEU A 82 4.53 7.57 -23.91
CA LEU A 82 5.65 8.45 -23.58
C LEU A 82 6.90 7.70 -23.11
N PHE A 83 6.75 6.50 -22.55
CA PHE A 83 7.87 5.67 -22.12
C PHE A 83 8.56 4.91 -23.28
N LEU A 84 8.00 4.94 -24.49
CA LEU A 84 8.42 4.07 -25.59
C LEU A 84 9.39 4.73 -26.58
N GLY A 85 9.95 5.87 -26.23
CA GLY A 85 11.02 6.52 -26.96
C GLY A 85 10.75 7.95 -27.38
N THR A 86 11.84 8.71 -27.49
CA THR A 86 11.86 10.11 -27.89
C THR A 86 12.86 10.32 -29.02
N LYS A 87 12.89 11.50 -29.64
CA LYS A 87 13.88 11.79 -30.68
C LYS A 87 15.32 11.63 -30.20
N LYS A 88 15.61 12.02 -28.96
CA LYS A 88 16.95 11.93 -28.40
C LYS A 88 17.29 10.52 -27.91
N PHE A 89 16.30 9.77 -27.43
CA PHE A 89 16.44 8.43 -26.89
C PHE A 89 15.42 7.50 -27.57
N PRO A 90 15.68 7.08 -28.82
CA PRO A 90 14.67 6.43 -29.65
C PRO A 90 14.41 4.96 -29.29
N GLU A 91 15.31 4.32 -28.54
CA GLU A 91 15.16 2.92 -28.16
C GLU A 91 14.09 2.75 -27.07
N ALA A 92 13.03 1.97 -27.37
CA ALA A 92 12.02 1.63 -26.39
C ALA A 92 12.61 0.82 -25.23
N GLY A 93 12.31 1.24 -24.00
CA GLY A 93 12.85 0.62 -22.78
C GLY A 93 14.19 1.19 -22.30
N SER A 94 14.88 2.04 -23.09
CA SER A 94 16.15 2.65 -22.69
C SER A 94 16.06 3.49 -21.42
N TYR A 95 14.93 4.18 -21.21
CA TYR A 95 14.67 4.92 -19.98
C TYR A 95 14.59 4.00 -18.76
N LYS A 96 13.80 2.94 -18.85
CA LYS A 96 13.65 1.96 -17.77
C LYS A 96 14.97 1.23 -17.47
N LYS A 97 15.72 0.91 -18.52
CA LYS A 97 17.06 0.34 -18.42
C LYS A 97 17.99 1.28 -17.65
N TYR A 98 18.04 2.55 -18.05
CA TYR A 98 18.86 3.56 -17.38
C TYR A 98 18.55 3.70 -15.90
N LEU A 99 17.27 3.76 -15.54
CA LEU A 99 16.85 3.82 -14.14
C LEU A 99 17.26 2.55 -13.36
N GLY A 100 16.99 1.37 -13.91
CA GLY A 100 17.33 0.10 -13.28
C GLY A 100 18.83 -0.07 -13.01
N GLU A 101 19.67 0.34 -13.95
CA GLU A 101 21.15 0.34 -13.80
C GLU A 101 21.62 1.31 -12.72
N ASN A 102 20.82 2.30 -12.35
CA ASN A 102 21.17 3.37 -11.40
C ASN A 102 20.27 3.39 -10.15
N SER A 103 19.84 2.24 -9.68
CA SER A 103 18.98 2.07 -8.48
C SER A 103 17.67 2.85 -8.55
N GLY A 104 17.18 3.14 -9.73
CA GLY A 104 16.01 3.95 -9.93
C GLY A 104 14.76 3.13 -10.24
N ALA A 105 13.63 3.80 -10.12
CA ALA A 105 12.30 3.33 -10.49
C ALA A 105 11.49 4.47 -11.09
N SER A 106 10.47 4.14 -11.88
CA SER A 106 9.51 5.11 -12.39
C SER A 106 8.11 4.53 -12.41
N ASN A 107 7.13 5.41 -12.35
CA ASN A 107 5.74 5.08 -12.56
C ASN A 107 4.99 6.28 -13.15
N ALA A 108 3.72 6.07 -13.53
CA ALA A 108 2.81 7.14 -13.92
C ALA A 108 1.37 6.72 -13.57
N TYR A 109 0.45 7.67 -13.62
CA TYR A 109 -0.98 7.39 -13.57
C TYR A 109 -1.78 8.45 -14.31
N THR A 110 -2.93 8.05 -14.84
CA THR A 110 -3.93 8.92 -15.47
C THR A 110 -5.19 8.96 -14.63
N GLY A 111 -5.50 10.13 -14.10
CA GLY A 111 -6.75 10.43 -13.39
C GLY A 111 -7.79 11.07 -14.29
N GLY A 112 -8.84 11.66 -13.69
CA GLY A 112 -9.88 12.39 -14.43
C GLY A 112 -9.33 13.62 -15.15
N ASP A 113 -8.65 14.48 -14.43
CA ASP A 113 -8.15 15.78 -14.90
C ASP A 113 -6.62 15.92 -14.85
N ILE A 114 -5.90 14.84 -14.54
CA ILE A 114 -4.45 14.85 -14.37
C ILE A 114 -3.82 13.59 -14.96
N THR A 115 -2.66 13.75 -15.58
CA THR A 115 -1.72 12.66 -15.88
C THR A 115 -0.38 12.99 -15.21
N ASN A 116 0.15 12.08 -14.40
CA ASN A 116 1.33 12.34 -13.57
C ASN A 116 2.41 11.30 -13.82
N TYR A 117 3.62 11.76 -14.11
CA TYR A 117 4.81 10.96 -14.40
C TYR A 117 5.85 11.21 -13.33
N PHE A 118 6.52 10.18 -12.83
CA PHE A 118 7.51 10.35 -11.75
C PHE A 118 8.55 9.24 -11.72
N PHE A 119 9.71 9.59 -11.18
CA PHE A 119 10.81 8.65 -10.99
C PHE A 119 11.67 9.02 -9.79
N GLU A 120 12.46 8.04 -9.34
CA GLU A 120 13.59 8.24 -8.43
C GLU A 120 14.82 7.51 -8.96
N VAL A 121 16.01 7.97 -8.59
CA VAL A 121 17.29 7.42 -9.04
C VAL A 121 18.43 7.83 -8.10
N SER A 122 19.56 7.13 -8.15
CA SER A 122 20.78 7.57 -7.43
C SER A 122 21.19 8.99 -7.81
N HIS A 123 21.80 9.73 -6.88
CA HIS A 123 22.15 11.15 -7.07
C HIS A 123 23.02 11.40 -8.30
N ASP A 124 24.03 10.53 -8.53
CA ASP A 124 24.99 10.68 -9.63
C ASP A 124 24.32 10.49 -11.02
N ALA A 125 23.22 9.75 -11.08
CA ALA A 125 22.46 9.51 -12.30
C ALA A 125 21.29 10.48 -12.49
N PHE A 126 21.03 11.39 -11.56
CA PHE A 126 19.85 12.24 -11.57
C PHE A 126 19.77 13.15 -12.80
N GLU A 127 20.88 13.80 -13.17
CA GLU A 127 20.90 14.65 -14.36
C GLU A 127 20.59 13.89 -15.64
N GLY A 128 21.18 12.70 -15.82
CA GLY A 128 20.91 11.84 -16.98
C GLY A 128 19.48 11.29 -17.01
N ALA A 129 18.85 11.09 -15.84
CA ALA A 129 17.45 10.74 -15.73
C ALA A 129 16.54 11.91 -16.11
N LEU A 130 16.83 13.13 -15.63
CA LEU A 130 16.09 14.36 -16.00
C LEU A 130 16.15 14.66 -17.50
N ASP A 131 17.30 14.43 -18.13
CA ASP A 131 17.48 14.60 -19.57
C ASP A 131 16.53 13.70 -20.38
N ARG A 132 16.43 12.41 -19.99
CA ARG A 132 15.52 11.44 -20.63
C ARG A 132 14.06 11.74 -20.31
N PHE A 133 13.76 12.01 -19.06
CA PHE A 133 12.40 12.27 -18.58
C PHE A 133 11.80 13.53 -19.21
N SER A 134 12.55 14.62 -19.24
CA SER A 134 12.07 15.88 -19.83
C SER A 134 11.83 15.77 -21.33
N ASP A 135 12.50 14.84 -22.05
CA ASP A 135 12.35 14.68 -23.48
C ASP A 135 11.01 14.02 -23.86
N PHE A 136 10.34 13.33 -22.93
CA PHE A 136 8.95 12.86 -23.09
C PHE A 136 8.00 14.00 -23.45
N PHE A 137 8.23 15.18 -22.88
CA PHE A 137 7.39 16.37 -23.02
C PHE A 137 7.86 17.34 -24.08
N LYS A 138 8.93 16.99 -24.82
CA LYS A 138 9.49 17.80 -25.92
C LYS A 138 9.31 17.14 -27.29
N ALA A 139 9.68 15.88 -27.40
CA ALA A 139 9.79 15.22 -28.70
C ALA A 139 9.54 13.69 -28.61
N PRO A 140 8.39 13.25 -28.09
CA PRO A 140 8.03 11.82 -28.12
C PRO A 140 7.88 11.36 -29.58
N LEU A 141 8.24 10.11 -29.86
CA LEU A 141 8.20 9.56 -31.23
C LEU A 141 6.82 9.10 -31.62
N PHE A 142 6.03 8.54 -30.71
CA PHE A 142 4.77 7.85 -30.99
C PHE A 142 4.89 6.88 -32.17
N ASP A 143 5.94 6.05 -32.14
CA ASP A 143 6.23 5.09 -33.18
C ASP A 143 5.03 4.17 -33.43
N LYS A 144 4.62 4.03 -34.68
CA LYS A 144 3.41 3.31 -35.09
C LYS A 144 3.47 1.84 -34.70
N THR A 145 4.65 1.22 -34.82
CA THR A 145 4.83 -0.20 -34.48
C THR A 145 4.64 -0.44 -32.99
N TYR A 146 5.16 0.47 -32.16
CA TYR A 146 4.95 0.40 -30.71
C TYR A 146 3.53 0.78 -30.32
N ALA A 147 2.92 1.75 -31.00
CA ALA A 147 1.54 2.16 -30.77
C ALA A 147 0.56 0.97 -30.90
N GLU A 148 0.66 0.22 -32.00
CA GLU A 148 -0.19 -0.96 -32.22
C GLU A 148 0.02 -2.05 -31.14
N ARG A 149 1.27 -2.22 -30.65
CA ARG A 149 1.61 -3.18 -29.60
C ARG A 149 1.10 -2.74 -28.24
N GLU A 150 1.19 -1.46 -27.93
CA GLU A 150 0.82 -0.92 -26.61
C GLU A 150 -0.69 -0.93 -26.38
N VAL A 151 -1.52 -0.91 -27.43
CA VAL A 151 -2.97 -1.21 -27.32
C VAL A 151 -3.21 -2.58 -26.67
N ASN A 152 -2.35 -3.58 -26.95
CA ASN A 152 -2.45 -4.88 -26.32
C ASN A 152 -2.09 -4.82 -24.81
N ALA A 153 -1.14 -3.97 -24.41
CA ALA A 153 -0.79 -3.77 -22.99
C ALA A 153 -1.94 -3.12 -22.24
N VAL A 154 -2.51 -2.04 -22.76
CA VAL A 154 -3.70 -1.37 -22.21
C VAL A 154 -4.88 -2.35 -22.10
N ASN A 155 -5.14 -3.14 -23.17
CA ASN A 155 -6.19 -4.15 -23.13
C ASN A 155 -5.94 -5.23 -22.06
N SER A 156 -4.69 -5.69 -21.91
CA SER A 156 -4.33 -6.67 -20.89
C SER A 156 -4.50 -6.12 -19.48
N GLU A 157 -4.27 -4.83 -19.30
CA GLU A 157 -4.56 -4.14 -18.04
C GLU A 157 -6.06 -4.07 -17.75
N HIS A 158 -6.87 -3.72 -18.76
CA HIS A 158 -8.32 -3.77 -18.66
C HIS A 158 -8.81 -5.18 -18.32
N ASP A 159 -8.32 -6.20 -19.05
CA ASP A 159 -8.69 -7.60 -18.80
C ASP A 159 -8.31 -8.08 -17.38
N LYS A 160 -7.16 -7.63 -16.86
CA LYS A 160 -6.78 -7.82 -15.45
C LYS A 160 -7.81 -7.25 -14.48
N ASN A 161 -8.44 -6.13 -14.84
CA ASN A 161 -9.34 -5.38 -13.97
C ASN A 161 -10.82 -5.79 -14.11
N LYS A 162 -11.20 -6.56 -15.14
CA LYS A 162 -12.59 -7.01 -15.38
C LYS A 162 -13.20 -7.81 -14.22
N LEU A 163 -12.41 -8.55 -13.47
CA LEU A 163 -12.85 -9.30 -12.28
C LEU A 163 -12.60 -8.56 -10.97
N SER A 164 -12.26 -7.29 -11.04
CA SER A 164 -12.09 -6.45 -9.85
C SER A 164 -13.40 -5.74 -9.50
N ASP A 165 -13.99 -6.12 -8.39
CA ASP A 165 -15.26 -5.54 -7.92
C ASP A 165 -15.18 -4.02 -7.78
N SER A 166 -14.04 -3.46 -7.34
CA SER A 166 -13.85 -2.02 -7.22
C SER A 166 -13.85 -1.31 -8.58
N TRP A 167 -13.15 -1.85 -9.58
CA TRP A 167 -13.15 -1.28 -10.94
C TRP A 167 -14.55 -1.32 -11.56
N ARG A 168 -15.25 -2.44 -11.40
CA ARG A 168 -16.62 -2.65 -11.87
C ARG A 168 -17.59 -1.64 -11.24
N ALA A 169 -17.55 -1.52 -9.92
CA ALA A 169 -18.43 -0.63 -9.18
C ALA A 169 -18.15 0.84 -9.47
N ASN A 170 -16.89 1.26 -9.50
CA ASN A 170 -16.51 2.64 -9.83
C ASN A 170 -16.99 3.04 -11.23
N TYR A 171 -16.81 2.15 -12.22
CA TYR A 171 -17.27 2.42 -13.57
C TYR A 171 -18.80 2.58 -13.63
N ILE A 172 -19.56 1.67 -12.98
CA ILE A 172 -21.03 1.77 -12.97
C ILE A 172 -21.50 3.05 -12.27
N SER A 173 -20.90 3.41 -11.12
CA SER A 173 -21.24 4.66 -10.42
C SER A 173 -20.98 5.89 -11.31
N GLY A 174 -19.92 5.87 -12.09
CA GLY A 174 -19.60 6.90 -13.09
C GLY A 174 -20.62 6.99 -14.25
N LEU A 175 -21.39 5.93 -14.52
CA LEU A 175 -22.45 5.97 -15.54
C LEU A 175 -23.71 6.68 -15.04
N ILE A 176 -23.88 6.85 -13.72
CA ILE A 176 -25.09 7.47 -13.14
C ILE A 176 -24.88 8.97 -13.03
N VAL A 177 -24.79 9.60 -14.17
CA VAL A 177 -24.62 11.06 -14.35
C VAL A 177 -25.54 11.58 -15.45
N GLU A 178 -25.62 12.91 -15.60
CA GLU A 178 -26.36 13.53 -16.70
C GLU A 178 -25.86 13.00 -18.07
N PRO A 179 -26.76 12.78 -19.05
CA PRO A 179 -26.42 12.19 -20.33
C PRO A 179 -25.29 12.93 -21.06
N GLY A 180 -24.26 12.18 -21.44
CA GLY A 180 -23.10 12.71 -22.17
C GLY A 180 -22.09 13.46 -21.32
N HIS A 181 -22.22 13.44 -19.99
CA HIS A 181 -21.25 14.03 -19.08
C HIS A 181 -19.94 13.24 -19.09
N PRO A 182 -18.75 13.90 -19.16
CA PRO A 182 -17.45 13.22 -19.28
C PRO A 182 -17.08 12.25 -18.13
N VAL A 183 -17.68 12.40 -16.94
CA VAL A 183 -17.51 11.46 -15.83
C VAL A 183 -17.89 10.01 -16.22
N SER A 184 -18.77 9.83 -17.21
CA SER A 184 -19.15 8.53 -17.73
C SER A 184 -18.12 7.90 -18.68
N HIS A 185 -17.03 8.60 -19.01
CA HIS A 185 -16.01 8.09 -19.92
C HIS A 185 -15.27 6.86 -19.34
N PHE A 186 -14.99 5.91 -20.20
CA PHE A 186 -14.19 4.73 -19.89
C PHE A 186 -12.69 5.08 -19.94
N GLY A 187 -12.11 5.51 -18.82
CA GLY A 187 -10.77 6.07 -18.78
C GLY A 187 -9.61 5.08 -18.99
N THR A 188 -9.81 3.76 -18.81
CA THR A 188 -8.74 2.77 -19.01
C THR A 188 -8.41 2.58 -20.50
N GLY A 189 -9.41 2.54 -21.35
CA GLY A 189 -9.27 2.12 -22.75
C GLY A 189 -9.13 0.60 -22.90
N ASN A 190 -9.40 0.12 -24.10
CA ASN A 190 -9.24 -1.28 -24.51
C ASN A 190 -9.10 -1.39 -26.04
N LYS A 191 -9.05 -2.61 -26.58
CA LYS A 191 -8.96 -2.84 -28.02
C LYS A 191 -10.12 -2.25 -28.83
N ASP A 192 -11.31 -2.17 -28.24
CA ASP A 192 -12.50 -1.66 -28.95
C ASP A 192 -12.48 -0.13 -29.03
N THR A 193 -12.19 0.54 -27.90
CA THR A 193 -12.15 2.02 -27.83
C THR A 193 -10.91 2.61 -28.51
N LEU A 194 -9.81 1.84 -28.54
CA LEU A 194 -8.54 2.21 -29.18
C LEU A 194 -8.32 1.47 -30.51
N ALA A 195 -9.40 1.08 -31.20
CA ALA A 195 -9.30 0.39 -32.51
C ALA A 195 -8.76 1.31 -33.61
N GLY A 196 -8.02 0.71 -34.55
CA GLY A 196 -7.48 1.39 -35.72
C GLY A 196 -6.18 2.17 -35.48
N ASP A 197 -5.81 3.09 -36.36
CA ASP A 197 -4.60 3.90 -36.25
C ASP A 197 -4.79 5.01 -35.20
N ASN A 198 -4.09 4.91 -34.08
CA ASN A 198 -4.19 5.85 -32.96
C ASN A 198 -3.14 6.97 -33.04
N GLN A 199 -2.12 6.85 -33.90
CA GLN A 199 -1.02 7.83 -33.93
C GLN A 199 -1.51 9.27 -34.23
N PRO A 200 -2.44 9.52 -35.18
CA PRO A 200 -2.97 10.86 -35.39
C PRO A 200 -3.69 11.44 -34.17
N ALA A 201 -4.50 10.61 -33.47
CA ALA A 201 -5.22 11.03 -32.25
C ALA A 201 -4.26 11.33 -31.10
N LEU A 202 -3.22 10.51 -30.91
CA LEU A 202 -2.16 10.75 -29.93
C LEU A 202 -1.43 12.06 -30.18
N LEU A 203 -1.03 12.32 -31.44
CA LEU A 203 -0.35 13.55 -31.82
C LEU A 203 -1.23 14.78 -31.62
N ASP A 204 -2.51 14.69 -31.96
CA ASP A 204 -3.47 15.79 -31.77
C ASP A 204 -3.67 16.08 -30.27
N PHE A 205 -3.94 15.04 -29.48
CA PHE A 205 -4.12 15.17 -28.02
C PHE A 205 -2.87 15.74 -27.34
N TYR A 206 -1.68 15.24 -27.72
CA TYR A 206 -0.41 15.71 -27.20
C TYR A 206 -0.17 17.18 -27.55
N LYS A 207 -0.30 17.55 -28.83
CA LYS A 207 -0.11 18.95 -29.28
C LYS A 207 -1.10 19.91 -28.64
N LYS A 208 -2.31 19.46 -28.40
CA LYS A 208 -3.38 20.28 -27.83
C LYS A 208 -3.21 20.54 -26.35
N TYR A 209 -2.82 19.53 -25.59
CA TYR A 209 -2.87 19.58 -24.13
C TYR A 209 -1.51 19.50 -23.43
N TYR A 210 -0.47 18.93 -24.05
CA TYR A 210 0.83 18.80 -23.41
C TYR A 210 1.63 20.08 -23.57
N SER A 211 1.27 21.08 -22.76
CA SER A 211 1.89 22.41 -22.73
C SER A 211 2.39 22.74 -21.33
N ALA A 212 3.56 23.34 -21.27
CA ALA A 212 4.18 23.83 -20.04
C ALA A 212 3.23 24.71 -19.18
N SER A 213 2.25 25.38 -19.81
CA SER A 213 1.29 26.27 -19.14
C SER A 213 0.33 25.53 -18.18
N ILE A 214 0.13 24.24 -18.35
CA ILE A 214 -0.70 23.37 -17.47
C ILE A 214 0.12 22.23 -16.87
N MET A 215 1.43 22.32 -16.92
CA MET A 215 2.33 21.33 -16.31
C MET A 215 2.90 21.85 -15.00
N LYS A 216 3.18 20.94 -14.07
CA LYS A 216 3.78 21.24 -12.78
C LYS A 216 4.91 20.26 -12.51
N VAL A 217 6.07 20.74 -12.09
CA VAL A 217 7.25 19.92 -11.81
C VAL A 217 7.62 20.01 -10.33
N SER A 218 7.90 18.87 -9.72
CA SER A 218 8.47 18.78 -8.39
C SER A 218 9.75 17.97 -8.40
N LEU A 219 10.82 18.51 -7.80
CA LEU A 219 12.11 17.84 -7.60
C LEU A 219 12.44 17.72 -6.12
N LEU A 220 13.00 16.58 -5.74
CA LEU A 220 13.62 16.33 -4.44
C LEU A 220 15.03 15.78 -4.65
N SER A 221 16.03 16.44 -4.09
CA SER A 221 17.43 16.00 -4.23
C SER A 221 18.30 16.51 -3.09
N SER A 222 19.43 15.80 -2.85
CA SER A 222 20.52 16.32 -2.01
C SER A 222 21.35 17.43 -2.69
N LEU A 223 21.12 17.69 -3.98
CA LEU A 223 21.78 18.79 -4.69
C LEU A 223 21.30 20.15 -4.16
N PRO A 224 22.20 21.16 -4.03
CA PRO A 224 21.81 22.52 -3.64
C PRO A 224 20.72 23.09 -4.53
N LEU A 225 19.82 23.91 -3.98
CA LEU A 225 18.74 24.56 -4.75
C LEU A 225 19.23 25.31 -5.99
N ALA A 226 20.39 25.96 -5.93
CA ALA A 226 20.97 26.64 -7.08
C ALA A 226 21.23 25.68 -8.24
N THR A 227 21.82 24.52 -7.96
CA THR A 227 22.07 23.45 -8.95
C THR A 227 20.76 22.92 -9.52
N GLN A 228 19.75 22.66 -8.64
CA GLN A 228 18.43 22.20 -9.09
C GLN A 228 17.77 23.23 -10.03
N VAL A 229 17.89 24.55 -9.75
CA VAL A 229 17.41 25.63 -10.66
C VAL A 229 18.07 25.54 -12.03
N GLU A 230 19.39 25.33 -12.08
CA GLU A 230 20.12 25.18 -13.35
C GLU A 230 19.61 23.95 -14.13
N LEU A 231 19.42 22.82 -13.44
CA LEU A 231 18.92 21.58 -14.07
C LEU A 231 17.51 21.76 -14.63
N VAL A 232 16.57 22.35 -13.88
CA VAL A 232 15.20 22.55 -14.40
C VAL A 232 15.17 23.52 -15.57
N LYS A 233 15.96 24.58 -15.57
CA LYS A 233 16.08 25.48 -16.73
C LYS A 233 16.66 24.73 -17.93
N LYS A 234 17.76 24.00 -17.73
CA LYS A 234 18.42 23.26 -18.79
C LYS A 234 17.50 22.24 -19.48
N TYR A 235 16.73 21.49 -18.67
CA TYR A 235 15.97 20.37 -19.18
C TYR A 235 14.49 20.67 -19.43
N PHE A 236 13.85 21.61 -18.73
CA PHE A 236 12.41 21.81 -18.86
C PHE A 236 12.00 23.13 -19.57
N GLU A 237 12.86 24.14 -19.70
CA GLU A 237 12.52 25.35 -20.47
C GLU A 237 12.27 25.08 -21.96
N GLY A 238 12.78 23.97 -22.51
CA GLY A 238 12.54 23.55 -23.89
C GLY A 238 11.21 22.85 -24.13
N ILE A 239 10.40 22.61 -23.12
CA ILE A 239 9.05 22.06 -23.28
C ILE A 239 8.16 23.14 -23.92
N PRO A 240 7.36 22.82 -24.96
CA PRO A 240 6.48 23.78 -25.60
C PRO A 240 5.52 24.44 -24.61
N GLY A 241 5.48 25.78 -24.59
CA GLY A 241 4.57 26.55 -23.76
C GLY A 241 3.58 27.33 -24.61
N HIS A 242 2.32 26.93 -24.61
CA HIS A 242 1.23 27.65 -25.26
C HIS A 242 0.00 27.66 -24.33
N PRO A 243 -0.88 28.66 -24.42
CA PRO A 243 -2.13 28.66 -23.67
C PRO A 243 -3.00 27.46 -24.01
N VAL A 244 -3.44 26.73 -23.00
CA VAL A 244 -4.38 25.60 -23.16
C VAL A 244 -5.75 26.03 -22.64
N LYS A 245 -6.76 25.87 -23.50
CA LYS A 245 -8.16 26.01 -23.09
C LYS A 245 -8.78 24.63 -22.95
N LEU A 246 -8.93 24.19 -21.71
CA LEU A 246 -9.62 22.94 -21.42
C LEU A 246 -11.13 23.09 -21.67
N PRO A 247 -11.83 22.07 -22.17
CA PRO A 247 -13.27 22.03 -22.19
C PRO A 247 -13.86 22.22 -20.80
N PHE A 248 -14.99 22.92 -20.73
CA PHE A 248 -15.70 23.11 -19.46
C PHE A 248 -16.33 21.78 -19.02
N ILE A 249 -16.07 21.40 -17.78
CA ILE A 249 -16.73 20.26 -17.11
C ILE A 249 -17.84 20.82 -16.23
N ASP A 250 -19.08 20.41 -16.50
CA ASP A 250 -20.26 20.88 -15.79
C ASP A 250 -20.24 20.39 -14.33
N PRO A 251 -20.37 21.27 -13.32
CA PRO A 251 -20.47 20.85 -11.93
C PRO A 251 -21.78 20.08 -11.64
N ASP A 252 -22.84 20.30 -12.42
CA ASP A 252 -24.14 19.63 -12.27
C ASP A 252 -24.12 18.23 -12.92
N TYR A 253 -23.10 17.45 -12.64
CA TYR A 253 -22.94 16.10 -13.21
C TYR A 253 -24.04 15.12 -12.80
N ARG A 254 -24.72 15.39 -11.69
CA ARG A 254 -25.86 14.61 -11.19
C ARG A 254 -26.84 15.54 -10.47
N LYS A 255 -27.93 15.89 -11.13
CA LYS A 255 -28.95 16.78 -10.56
C LYS A 255 -29.80 16.07 -9.50
N PRO A 256 -30.20 16.76 -8.41
CA PRO A 256 -31.15 16.22 -7.45
C PRO A 256 -32.45 15.78 -8.11
N LEU A 257 -33.09 14.72 -7.58
CA LEU A 257 -34.43 14.29 -8.02
C LEU A 257 -35.50 15.00 -7.20
N LYS A 258 -36.67 15.17 -7.79
CA LYS A 258 -37.81 15.70 -7.06
C LYS A 258 -38.53 14.56 -6.36
N ASP A 259 -38.68 14.65 -5.03
CA ASP A 259 -39.38 13.70 -4.16
C ASP A 259 -38.95 12.23 -4.32
N LYS A 260 -37.66 11.99 -4.65
CA LYS A 260 -37.10 10.66 -4.86
C LYS A 260 -35.60 10.68 -4.60
N TYR A 261 -35.01 9.49 -4.35
CA TYR A 261 -33.56 9.25 -4.39
C TYR A 261 -33.19 8.17 -5.41
N ARG A 262 -31.92 8.12 -5.81
CA ARG A 262 -31.40 7.07 -6.70
C ARG A 262 -30.89 5.90 -5.87
N LEU A 263 -31.37 4.70 -6.20
CA LEU A 263 -30.88 3.44 -5.67
C LEU A 263 -30.21 2.64 -6.78
N LEU A 264 -28.90 2.54 -6.71
CA LEU A 264 -28.07 1.73 -7.58
C LEU A 264 -27.72 0.41 -6.86
N LYS A 265 -28.06 -0.72 -7.46
CA LYS A 265 -27.67 -2.03 -6.96
C LYS A 265 -26.64 -2.62 -7.92
N ILE A 266 -25.48 -3.03 -7.40
CA ILE A 266 -24.39 -3.60 -8.19
C ILE A 266 -24.14 -5.02 -7.71
N LYS A 267 -24.21 -5.97 -8.65
CA LYS A 267 -23.91 -7.38 -8.38
C LYS A 267 -22.39 -7.59 -8.38
N MET A 268 -21.86 -7.94 -7.22
CA MET A 268 -20.45 -8.17 -6.99
C MET A 268 -20.08 -9.62 -7.32
N ILE A 269 -18.83 -9.84 -7.73
CA ILE A 269 -18.27 -11.19 -7.99
C ILE A 269 -18.00 -11.89 -6.65
N LYS A 270 -17.38 -11.17 -5.72
CA LYS A 270 -17.10 -11.65 -4.38
C LYS A 270 -18.31 -11.45 -3.48
N ASP A 271 -18.38 -12.20 -2.38
CA ASP A 271 -19.32 -11.88 -1.31
C ASP A 271 -18.81 -10.61 -0.57
N VAL A 272 -19.10 -9.48 -1.16
CA VAL A 272 -18.89 -8.13 -0.60
C VAL A 272 -20.26 -7.59 -0.21
N ARG A 273 -20.35 -6.91 0.90
CA ARG A 273 -21.60 -6.30 1.38
C ARG A 273 -21.30 -4.90 1.85
N SER A 274 -21.66 -3.92 1.03
CA SER A 274 -21.46 -2.51 1.37
C SER A 274 -22.58 -1.64 0.85
N LEU A 275 -22.85 -0.57 1.58
CA LEU A 275 -23.73 0.51 1.19
C LEU A 275 -22.91 1.78 1.12
N GLU A 276 -22.96 2.45 0.00
CA GLU A 276 -22.34 3.76 -0.20
C GLU A 276 -23.43 4.78 -0.46
N ILE A 277 -23.32 5.96 0.12
CA ILE A 277 -24.21 7.09 -0.11
C ILE A 277 -23.36 8.26 -0.57
N GLU A 278 -23.47 8.62 -1.82
CA GLU A 278 -22.73 9.72 -2.44
C GLU A 278 -23.65 10.94 -2.65
N PHE A 279 -23.12 12.12 -2.29
CA PHE A 279 -23.80 13.39 -2.47
C PHE A 279 -22.90 14.35 -3.25
N PRO A 280 -23.28 14.83 -4.43
CA PRO A 280 -22.67 16.03 -5.00
C PRO A 280 -22.71 17.17 -4.00
N THR A 281 -21.59 17.90 -3.88
CA THR A 281 -21.46 18.96 -2.88
C THR A 281 -20.86 20.24 -3.46
N ILE A 282 -20.74 21.27 -2.64
CA ILE A 282 -20.15 22.56 -3.01
C ILE A 282 -18.71 22.40 -3.54
N ARG A 283 -18.22 23.40 -4.21
CA ARG A 283 -16.86 23.42 -4.73
C ARG A 283 -15.84 23.51 -3.59
N LEU A 284 -15.19 22.39 -3.27
CA LEU A 284 -14.29 22.26 -2.11
C LEU A 284 -13.00 23.08 -2.27
N ASN A 285 -12.53 23.25 -3.50
CA ASN A 285 -11.29 23.99 -3.78
C ASN A 285 -11.42 25.49 -3.47
N ASP A 286 -12.61 26.04 -3.30
CA ASP A 286 -12.81 27.42 -2.86
C ASP A 286 -12.62 27.59 -1.34
N HIS A 287 -12.49 26.49 -0.59
CA HIS A 287 -12.45 26.42 0.87
C HIS A 287 -11.28 25.58 1.43
N LEU A 288 -10.09 25.69 0.80
CA LEU A 288 -8.92 24.89 1.16
C LEU A 288 -8.41 25.14 2.59
N ASP A 289 -8.65 26.29 3.17
CA ASP A 289 -8.22 26.63 4.54
C ASP A 289 -9.17 26.10 5.62
N SER A 290 -10.44 25.91 5.31
CA SER A 290 -11.45 25.42 6.26
C SER A 290 -11.77 23.95 6.11
N LYS A 291 -11.44 23.33 4.94
CA LYS A 291 -11.63 21.91 4.62
C LYS A 291 -13.01 21.36 5.04
N PRO A 292 -14.11 21.94 4.52
CA PRO A 292 -15.43 21.71 5.08
C PRO A 292 -15.86 20.23 4.96
N ALA A 293 -15.53 19.57 3.87
CA ALA A 293 -15.84 18.15 3.69
C ALA A 293 -15.12 17.27 4.73
N SER A 294 -13.87 17.57 5.06
CA SER A 294 -13.10 16.83 6.07
C SER A 294 -13.70 17.00 7.48
N ILE A 295 -14.08 18.22 7.84
CA ILE A 295 -14.69 18.49 9.14
C ILE A 295 -16.07 17.80 9.27
N VAL A 296 -16.94 17.93 8.29
CA VAL A 296 -18.25 17.26 8.31
C VAL A 296 -18.07 15.73 8.34
N ALA A 297 -17.14 15.22 7.55
CA ALA A 297 -16.83 13.79 7.52
C ALA A 297 -16.28 13.26 8.85
N SER A 298 -15.46 14.04 9.58
CA SER A 298 -14.92 13.61 10.88
C SER A 298 -16.03 13.38 11.92
N ILE A 299 -17.13 14.12 11.84
CA ILE A 299 -18.27 13.96 12.73
C ILE A 299 -19.13 12.75 12.32
N ILE A 300 -19.46 12.63 11.03
CA ILE A 300 -20.28 11.52 10.52
C ILE A 300 -19.57 10.19 10.70
N GLY A 301 -18.25 10.17 10.47
CA GLY A 301 -17.39 8.99 10.60
C GLY A 301 -16.90 8.72 12.03
N TYR A 302 -17.34 9.47 13.04
CA TYR A 302 -16.97 9.25 14.43
C TYR A 302 -17.46 7.87 14.91
N GLU A 303 -16.59 7.13 15.63
CA GLU A 303 -16.85 5.74 16.03
C GLU A 303 -17.15 5.54 17.53
N GLY A 304 -17.02 6.61 18.31
CA GLY A 304 -17.26 6.57 19.75
C GLY A 304 -18.75 6.41 20.12
N LYS A 305 -19.01 6.34 21.42
CA LYS A 305 -20.37 6.21 21.96
C LYS A 305 -21.29 7.32 21.46
N GLY A 306 -22.55 7.00 21.18
CA GLY A 306 -23.53 7.94 20.66
C GLY A 306 -23.42 8.29 19.19
N SER A 307 -22.41 7.74 18.49
CA SER A 307 -22.20 7.92 17.06
C SER A 307 -23.16 7.10 16.20
N LEU A 308 -23.24 7.45 14.94
CA LEU A 308 -23.97 6.70 13.92
C LEU A 308 -23.49 5.25 13.84
N LEU A 309 -22.15 5.02 13.82
CA LEU A 309 -21.58 3.69 13.76
C LEU A 309 -21.92 2.85 15.00
N SER A 310 -21.77 3.43 16.20
CA SER A 310 -22.06 2.73 17.46
C SER A 310 -23.48 2.17 17.47
N LYS A 311 -24.47 3.00 17.06
CA LYS A 311 -25.87 2.59 17.05
C LYS A 311 -26.20 1.56 15.96
N LEU A 312 -25.64 1.72 14.76
CA LEU A 312 -25.78 0.74 13.68
C LEU A 312 -25.19 -0.63 14.04
N LYS A 313 -24.08 -0.66 14.79
CA LYS A 313 -23.49 -1.89 15.36
C LYS A 313 -24.37 -2.50 16.45
N GLU A 314 -24.95 -1.69 17.32
CA GLU A 314 -25.88 -2.15 18.35
C GLU A 314 -27.09 -2.87 17.76
N GLU A 315 -27.64 -2.34 16.65
CA GLU A 315 -28.72 -3.01 15.89
C GLU A 315 -28.20 -4.22 15.06
N GLY A 316 -26.90 -4.51 15.03
CA GLY A 316 -26.29 -5.63 14.28
C GLY A 316 -26.37 -5.47 12.77
N LEU A 317 -26.42 -4.24 12.27
CA LEU A 317 -26.61 -3.94 10.84
C LEU A 317 -25.27 -3.80 10.11
N VAL A 318 -24.21 -3.34 10.80
CA VAL A 318 -22.96 -2.96 10.16
C VAL A 318 -21.72 -3.49 10.89
N LEU A 319 -20.61 -3.63 10.15
CA LEU A 319 -19.29 -3.97 10.67
C LEU A 319 -18.38 -2.75 10.81
N GLY A 320 -18.63 -1.69 10.03
CA GLY A 320 -17.85 -0.46 10.03
C GLY A 320 -18.51 0.61 9.19
N LEU A 321 -18.10 1.86 9.43
CA LEU A 321 -18.53 3.04 8.70
C LEU A 321 -17.34 3.96 8.49
N SER A 322 -17.28 4.63 7.36
CA SER A 322 -16.37 5.74 7.11
C SER A 322 -17.09 6.85 6.36
N ALA A 323 -16.69 8.09 6.59
CA ALA A 323 -17.16 9.22 5.82
C ALA A 323 -15.97 9.99 5.24
N GLY A 324 -16.17 10.65 4.11
CA GLY A 324 -15.15 11.43 3.44
C GLY A 324 -15.75 12.39 2.43
N GLY A 325 -14.93 13.27 1.90
CA GLY A 325 -15.30 14.09 0.77
C GLY A 325 -14.06 14.46 -0.03
N GLY A 326 -14.25 14.76 -1.31
CA GLY A 326 -13.15 15.10 -2.19
C GLY A 326 -13.61 15.59 -3.56
N SER A 327 -12.61 15.91 -4.36
CA SER A 327 -12.78 16.38 -5.73
C SER A 327 -12.04 15.44 -6.67
N SER A 328 -12.74 14.93 -7.67
CA SER A 328 -12.11 14.21 -8.80
C SER A 328 -11.77 15.13 -9.96
N HIS A 329 -12.28 16.36 -9.92
CA HIS A 329 -12.00 17.50 -10.77
C HIS A 329 -12.42 18.76 -10.00
N PRO A 330 -11.85 19.95 -10.20
CA PRO A 330 -12.25 21.17 -9.49
C PRO A 330 -13.76 21.44 -9.49
N ASN A 331 -14.49 20.99 -10.50
CA ASN A 331 -15.94 21.11 -10.61
C ASN A 331 -16.71 19.85 -10.19
N ILE A 332 -16.05 18.72 -9.88
CA ILE A 332 -16.69 17.47 -9.49
C ILE A 332 -16.33 17.17 -8.04
N ASN A 333 -17.23 17.48 -7.15
CA ASN A 333 -17.04 17.39 -5.71
C ASN A 333 -18.14 16.54 -5.09
N SER A 334 -17.77 15.67 -4.17
CA SER A 334 -18.73 14.82 -3.47
C SER A 334 -18.40 14.62 -1.99
N MET A 335 -19.44 14.34 -1.21
CA MET A 335 -19.37 13.73 0.12
C MET A 335 -19.82 12.29 0.01
N ASN A 336 -19.12 11.38 0.71
CA ASN A 336 -19.39 9.95 0.68
C ASN A 336 -19.52 9.39 2.09
N ILE A 337 -20.51 8.52 2.30
CA ILE A 337 -20.64 7.70 3.51
C ILE A 337 -20.59 6.24 3.05
N ASN A 338 -19.61 5.48 3.55
CA ASN A 338 -19.40 4.09 3.19
C ASN A 338 -19.67 3.20 4.41
N VAL A 339 -20.50 2.20 4.24
CA VAL A 339 -20.91 1.29 5.32
C VAL A 339 -20.63 -0.15 4.92
N SER A 340 -19.88 -0.86 5.76
CA SER A 340 -19.68 -2.30 5.63
C SER A 340 -20.81 -3.06 6.32
N LEU A 341 -21.56 -3.84 5.56
CA LEU A 341 -22.80 -4.45 6.01
C LEU A 341 -22.62 -5.86 6.58
N THR A 342 -23.43 -6.20 7.57
CA THR A 342 -23.75 -7.59 7.94
C THR A 342 -24.77 -8.15 6.95
N LYS A 343 -25.08 -9.44 7.04
CA LYS A 343 -26.19 -10.04 6.28
C LYS A 343 -27.51 -9.35 6.61
N LYS A 344 -27.80 -9.14 7.92
CA LYS A 344 -28.95 -8.40 8.38
C LYS A 344 -29.00 -6.98 7.84
N GLY A 345 -27.85 -6.32 7.72
CA GLY A 345 -27.73 -4.97 7.15
C GLY A 345 -28.06 -4.91 5.67
N VAL A 346 -27.73 -5.94 4.88
CA VAL A 346 -28.15 -6.03 3.47
C VAL A 346 -29.68 -6.13 3.36
N GLU A 347 -30.30 -6.92 4.21
CA GLU A 347 -31.76 -7.12 4.23
C GLU A 347 -32.52 -5.88 4.77
N ASN A 348 -31.82 -5.03 5.56
CA ASN A 348 -32.41 -3.86 6.24
C ASN A 348 -31.68 -2.55 5.88
N TYR A 349 -31.16 -2.41 4.67
CA TYR A 349 -30.43 -1.19 4.27
C TYR A 349 -31.31 0.08 4.35
N ASP A 350 -32.63 -0.05 4.20
CA ASP A 350 -33.57 1.08 4.37
C ASP A 350 -33.50 1.63 5.81
N ARG A 351 -33.40 0.75 6.83
CA ARG A 351 -33.23 1.16 8.23
C ARG A 351 -31.91 1.89 8.43
N ILE A 352 -30.83 1.44 7.74
CA ILE A 352 -29.54 2.14 7.79
C ILE A 352 -29.67 3.54 7.20
N LEU A 353 -30.36 3.69 6.08
CA LEU A 353 -30.62 5.00 5.48
C LEU A 353 -31.42 5.91 6.42
N GLU A 354 -32.48 5.41 7.06
CA GLU A 354 -33.25 6.18 8.06
C GLU A 354 -32.33 6.71 9.17
N MET A 355 -31.43 5.87 9.70
CA MET A 355 -30.51 6.27 10.76
C MET A 355 -29.46 7.26 10.26
N VAL A 356 -28.91 7.08 9.05
CA VAL A 356 -27.97 8.02 8.43
C VAL A 356 -28.61 9.40 8.29
N PHE A 357 -29.83 9.48 7.75
CA PHE A 357 -30.50 10.77 7.57
C PHE A 357 -30.97 11.37 8.90
N SER A 358 -31.30 10.53 9.91
CA SER A 358 -31.59 11.01 11.27
C SER A 358 -30.33 11.66 11.90
N TYR A 359 -29.14 11.06 11.72
CA TYR A 359 -27.88 11.64 12.20
C TYR A 359 -27.51 12.92 11.43
N ILE A 360 -27.68 12.93 10.12
CA ILE A 360 -27.49 14.14 9.28
C ILE A 360 -28.44 15.27 9.72
N ASP A 361 -29.68 14.96 10.05
CA ASP A 361 -30.65 15.96 10.53
C ASP A 361 -30.24 16.54 11.89
N LEU A 362 -29.69 15.71 12.80
CA LEU A 362 -29.08 16.19 14.04
C LEU A 362 -27.95 17.19 13.75
N LEU A 363 -27.06 16.88 12.81
CA LEU A 363 -25.94 17.76 12.45
C LEU A 363 -26.41 19.04 11.76
N LYS A 364 -27.45 18.98 10.94
CA LYS A 364 -28.06 20.18 10.31
C LYS A 364 -28.65 21.15 11.35
N LYS A 365 -29.21 20.63 12.42
CA LYS A 365 -29.80 21.42 13.53
C LYS A 365 -28.73 22.05 14.42
N ASN A 366 -27.70 21.29 14.76
CA ASN A 366 -26.67 21.74 15.69
C ASN A 366 -25.53 22.50 15.01
N GLY A 367 -25.28 22.25 13.73
CA GLY A 367 -24.11 22.76 13.01
C GLY A 367 -22.84 22.00 13.34
N VAL A 368 -21.71 22.64 13.08
CA VAL A 368 -20.40 22.14 13.45
C VAL A 368 -19.87 22.98 14.61
N GLU A 369 -19.66 22.33 15.74
CA GLU A 369 -19.13 22.96 16.95
C GLU A 369 -17.67 23.39 16.77
N GLU A 370 -17.30 24.55 17.31
CA GLU A 370 -15.97 25.12 17.13
C GLU A 370 -14.85 24.23 17.72
N TYR A 371 -15.12 23.50 18.81
CA TYR A 371 -14.12 22.62 19.38
C TYR A 371 -13.75 21.48 18.45
N THR A 372 -14.68 20.94 17.65
CA THR A 372 -14.36 19.92 16.64
C THR A 372 -13.35 20.45 15.61
N PHE A 373 -13.52 21.70 15.17
CA PHE A 373 -12.54 22.33 14.30
C PHE A 373 -11.19 22.50 14.99
N LYS A 374 -11.18 22.98 16.25
CA LYS A 374 -9.97 23.19 17.03
C LYS A 374 -9.18 21.91 17.30
N GLU A 375 -9.86 20.82 17.58
CA GLU A 375 -9.23 19.51 17.73
C GLU A 375 -8.58 19.02 16.43
N ASN A 376 -9.29 19.10 15.31
CA ASN A 376 -8.74 18.78 14.00
C ASN A 376 -7.55 19.70 13.65
N GLN A 377 -7.65 20.99 13.96
CA GLN A 377 -6.57 21.96 13.76
C GLN A 377 -5.34 21.61 14.62
N ALA A 378 -5.53 21.34 15.91
CA ALA A 378 -4.45 20.99 16.83
C ALA A 378 -3.72 19.72 16.38
N MET A 379 -4.46 18.67 16.07
CA MET A 379 -3.87 17.41 15.59
C MET A 379 -3.20 17.58 14.22
N ALA A 380 -3.79 18.37 13.31
CA ALA A 380 -3.16 18.66 12.03
C ALA A 380 -1.85 19.43 12.18
N GLN A 381 -1.79 20.39 13.13
CA GLN A 381 -0.58 21.13 13.44
C GLN A 381 0.50 20.22 14.04
N ILE A 382 0.14 19.41 15.04
CA ILE A 382 1.07 18.45 15.67
C ILE A 382 1.59 17.44 14.63
N ASN A 383 0.70 16.90 13.80
CA ASN A 383 1.10 15.96 12.75
C ASN A 383 1.96 16.63 11.68
N PHE A 384 1.76 17.91 11.39
CA PHE A 384 2.59 18.66 10.46
C PHE A 384 3.98 18.95 11.02
N ASP A 385 4.08 19.34 12.30
CA ASP A 385 5.34 19.68 12.98
C ASP A 385 6.22 18.44 13.21
N TYR A 386 5.60 17.30 13.45
CA TYR A 386 6.24 16.01 13.75
C TYR A 386 5.97 14.94 12.70
N LYS A 387 5.71 15.37 11.45
CA LYS A 387 5.60 14.42 10.34
C LYS A 387 6.95 13.80 10.02
N ASP A 388 6.91 12.54 9.58
CA ASP A 388 8.08 11.92 9.00
C ASP A 388 8.49 12.67 7.71
N PRO A 389 9.78 12.74 7.39
CA PRO A 389 10.21 13.30 6.12
C PRO A 389 9.67 12.44 4.97
N ASP A 390 8.72 12.97 4.21
CA ASP A 390 8.32 12.35 2.94
C ASP A 390 9.51 12.35 1.97
N GLU A 391 9.82 11.22 1.36
CA GLU A 391 10.94 11.06 0.42
C GLU A 391 10.50 10.33 -0.86
N GLY A 392 11.44 10.27 -1.81
CA GLY A 392 11.32 9.49 -3.02
C GLY A 392 10.27 9.97 -4.01
N MET A 393 9.91 9.08 -4.93
CA MET A 393 9.00 9.41 -6.04
C MET A 393 7.56 9.67 -5.56
N GLY A 394 7.12 9.11 -4.44
CA GLY A 394 5.79 9.36 -3.88
C GLY A 394 5.63 10.81 -3.43
N PHE A 395 6.63 11.37 -2.78
CA PHE A 395 6.65 12.78 -2.38
C PHE A 395 6.52 13.71 -3.58
N VAL A 396 7.40 13.57 -4.58
CA VAL A 396 7.40 14.48 -5.74
C VAL A 396 6.12 14.33 -6.58
N ALA A 397 5.59 13.11 -6.72
CA ALA A 397 4.33 12.86 -7.42
C ALA A 397 3.15 13.53 -6.70
N GLY A 398 3.08 13.40 -5.38
CA GLY A 398 2.06 14.07 -4.56
C GLY A 398 2.13 15.59 -4.66
N ARG A 399 3.34 16.16 -4.62
CA ARG A 399 3.53 17.63 -4.74
C ARG A 399 3.17 18.14 -6.13
N ALA A 400 3.60 17.46 -7.21
CA ALA A 400 3.24 17.82 -8.57
C ALA A 400 1.72 17.78 -8.80
N ALA A 401 1.01 16.83 -8.20
CA ALA A 401 -0.45 16.78 -8.24
C ALA A 401 -1.10 17.93 -7.45
N LEU A 402 -0.65 18.20 -6.22
CA LEU A 402 -1.17 19.29 -5.38
C LEU A 402 -0.99 20.67 -6.04
N MET A 403 0.09 20.87 -6.79
CA MET A 403 0.33 22.10 -7.54
C MET A 403 -0.70 22.37 -8.65
N GLN A 404 -1.51 21.38 -9.04
CA GLN A 404 -2.62 21.60 -9.98
C GLN A 404 -3.82 22.32 -9.35
N THR A 405 -3.96 22.27 -8.02
CA THR A 405 -5.10 22.81 -7.28
C THR A 405 -4.75 23.85 -6.22
N HIS A 406 -3.48 23.94 -5.85
CA HIS A 406 -2.97 24.87 -4.82
C HIS A 406 -1.98 25.86 -5.41
N GLU A 407 -1.95 27.07 -4.89
CA GLU A 407 -0.94 28.05 -5.27
C GLU A 407 0.46 27.60 -4.83
N LEU A 408 1.47 27.86 -5.63
CA LEU A 408 2.86 27.44 -5.37
C LEU A 408 3.36 27.78 -3.96
N LYS A 409 3.00 28.96 -3.45
CA LYS A 409 3.43 29.43 -2.12
C LYS A 409 2.80 28.65 -0.96
N ASP A 410 1.65 28.00 -1.20
CA ASP A 410 0.84 27.35 -0.17
C ASP A 410 0.88 25.81 -0.23
N VAL A 411 1.46 25.25 -1.29
CA VAL A 411 1.45 23.80 -1.58
C VAL A 411 2.06 22.93 -0.48
N GLU A 412 2.98 23.47 0.32
CA GLU A 412 3.63 22.74 1.41
C GLU A 412 2.86 22.78 2.74
N THR A 413 1.89 23.67 2.90
CA THR A 413 1.18 23.88 4.18
C THR A 413 -0.32 23.73 4.05
N GLN A 414 -0.94 24.37 3.05
CA GLN A 414 -2.40 24.42 2.91
C GLN A 414 -3.08 23.05 2.77
N PRO A 415 -2.51 22.06 2.08
CA PRO A 415 -3.12 20.72 2.02
C PRO A 415 -3.26 20.06 3.39
N PHE A 416 -2.39 20.37 4.35
CA PHE A 416 -2.25 19.69 5.63
C PHE A 416 -2.90 20.43 6.80
N LEU A 417 -2.86 21.77 6.82
CA LEU A 417 -3.29 22.57 7.96
C LEU A 417 -4.73 23.07 7.83
N PHE A 418 -5.42 23.17 8.95
CA PHE A 418 -6.72 23.86 9.07
C PHE A 418 -6.45 25.27 9.58
N LYS A 419 -6.83 26.28 8.76
CA LYS A 419 -6.49 27.69 9.08
C LYS A 419 -7.70 28.51 9.47
N LYS A 420 -8.90 28.16 9.02
CA LYS A 420 -10.09 29.01 9.16
C LYS A 420 -11.34 28.21 9.54
N TYR A 421 -11.99 28.58 10.64
CA TYR A 421 -13.29 28.07 11.02
C TYR A 421 -14.38 28.81 10.23
N GLU A 422 -15.17 28.09 9.42
CA GLU A 422 -16.22 28.64 8.55
C GLU A 422 -17.55 27.90 8.74
N PRO A 423 -18.29 28.14 9.86
CA PRO A 423 -19.50 27.41 10.19
C PRO A 423 -20.58 27.49 9.11
N GLU A 424 -20.67 28.61 8.41
CA GLU A 424 -21.63 28.81 7.31
C GLU A 424 -21.31 27.93 6.11
N VAL A 425 -20.04 27.70 5.82
CA VAL A 425 -19.59 26.80 4.74
C VAL A 425 -19.85 25.35 5.12
N TYR A 426 -19.60 24.98 6.38
CA TYR A 426 -19.95 23.64 6.88
C TYR A 426 -21.46 23.36 6.77
N GLN A 427 -22.29 24.37 7.08
CA GLN A 427 -23.73 24.27 6.87
C GLN A 427 -24.12 24.16 5.38
N GLN A 428 -23.37 24.78 4.47
CA GLN A 428 -23.60 24.60 3.03
C GLN A 428 -23.35 23.15 2.62
N VAL A 429 -22.24 22.52 3.11
CA VAL A 429 -21.99 21.10 2.87
C VAL A 429 -23.11 20.25 3.46
N LEU A 430 -23.50 20.44 4.71
CA LEU A 430 -24.58 19.69 5.36
C LEU A 430 -25.90 19.82 4.59
N LYS A 431 -26.21 20.98 4.02
CA LYS A 431 -27.41 21.20 3.20
C LYS A 431 -27.44 20.37 1.92
N THR A 432 -26.28 19.98 1.38
CA THR A 432 -26.24 19.10 0.19
C THR A 432 -26.55 17.63 0.51
N LEU A 433 -26.49 17.24 1.80
CA LEU A 433 -26.74 15.87 2.23
C LEU A 433 -28.26 15.62 2.37
N THR A 434 -28.98 15.57 1.25
CA THR A 434 -30.43 15.34 1.20
C THR A 434 -30.76 14.08 0.42
N PRO A 435 -31.90 13.45 0.69
CA PRO A 435 -32.33 12.26 -0.06
C PRO A 435 -32.35 12.49 -1.57
N GLU A 436 -32.88 13.65 -2.02
CA GLU A 436 -32.96 14.01 -3.45
C GLU A 436 -31.61 14.05 -4.15
N ASN A 437 -30.57 14.45 -3.41
CA ASN A 437 -29.22 14.59 -3.91
C ASN A 437 -28.42 13.28 -3.81
N ALA A 438 -28.94 12.27 -3.10
CA ALA A 438 -28.25 11.04 -2.81
C ALA A 438 -28.22 10.07 -4.01
N LEU A 439 -27.05 9.49 -4.26
CA LEU A 439 -26.89 8.22 -4.94
C LEU A 439 -26.59 7.15 -3.88
N VAL A 440 -27.55 6.29 -3.64
CA VAL A 440 -27.40 5.14 -2.74
C VAL A 440 -26.93 3.94 -3.56
N VAL A 441 -25.77 3.38 -3.23
CA VAL A 441 -25.16 2.26 -3.97
C VAL A 441 -25.07 1.04 -3.06
N LEU A 442 -25.90 0.05 -3.31
CA LEU A 442 -25.86 -1.24 -2.62
C LEU A 442 -25.03 -2.25 -3.43
N LYS A 443 -23.92 -2.67 -2.85
CA LYS A 443 -22.94 -3.58 -3.47
C LYS A 443 -23.00 -4.94 -2.77
N THR A 444 -23.52 -5.95 -3.45
CA THR A 444 -23.53 -7.34 -2.94
C THR A 444 -23.72 -8.33 -4.09
N ASN A 445 -23.38 -9.59 -3.88
CA ASN A 445 -23.56 -10.65 -4.88
C ASN A 445 -25.00 -11.21 -4.93
N SER A 446 -25.88 -10.80 -4.02
CA SER A 446 -27.25 -11.31 -3.87
C SER A 446 -28.34 -10.35 -4.38
N VAL A 447 -27.98 -9.27 -5.11
CA VAL A 447 -28.96 -8.33 -5.68
C VAL A 447 -29.47 -8.79 -7.03
N GLU A 448 -30.74 -8.51 -7.30
CA GLU A 448 -31.33 -8.63 -8.63
C GLU A 448 -30.93 -7.42 -9.49
N THR A 449 -30.64 -7.69 -10.75
CA THR A 449 -30.15 -6.73 -11.72
C THR A 449 -30.87 -6.89 -13.07
N ASP A 450 -30.95 -5.83 -13.87
CA ASP A 450 -31.63 -5.83 -15.16
C ASP A 450 -30.81 -5.13 -16.27
N GLN A 451 -29.60 -4.68 -15.94
CA GLN A 451 -28.69 -4.03 -16.85
C GLN A 451 -27.28 -4.63 -16.75
N VAL A 452 -26.52 -4.48 -17.83
CA VAL A 452 -25.12 -4.88 -17.92
C VAL A 452 -24.29 -3.69 -18.37
N ALA A 453 -23.32 -3.30 -17.59
CA ALA A 453 -22.43 -2.20 -17.91
C ALA A 453 -21.49 -2.59 -19.07
N PRO A 454 -21.28 -1.71 -20.08
CA PRO A 454 -20.31 -1.94 -21.13
C PRO A 454 -18.90 -2.09 -20.55
N PHE A 455 -17.96 -2.61 -21.35
CA PHE A 455 -16.55 -2.84 -21.03
C PHE A 455 -16.28 -3.83 -19.90
N TYR A 456 -16.89 -3.68 -18.74
CA TYR A 456 -16.66 -4.57 -17.56
C TYR A 456 -17.64 -5.74 -17.48
N GLY A 457 -18.75 -5.73 -18.25
CA GLY A 457 -19.77 -6.78 -18.18
C GLY A 457 -20.40 -6.93 -16.78
N ALA A 458 -20.41 -5.85 -16.01
CA ALA A 458 -20.89 -5.86 -14.64
C ALA A 458 -22.42 -5.65 -14.61
N GLU A 459 -23.13 -6.50 -13.88
CA GLU A 459 -24.57 -6.48 -13.75
C GLU A 459 -25.00 -5.45 -12.68
N TYR A 460 -26.01 -4.66 -12.98
CA TYR A 460 -26.55 -3.65 -12.06
C TYR A 460 -28.02 -3.34 -12.33
N SER A 461 -28.65 -2.63 -11.40
CA SER A 461 -29.95 -2.00 -11.63
C SER A 461 -29.96 -0.62 -10.99
N ILE A 462 -30.67 0.32 -11.61
CA ILE A 462 -30.89 1.68 -11.08
C ILE A 462 -32.40 1.93 -10.96
N ARG A 463 -32.82 2.49 -9.82
CA ARG A 463 -34.22 2.83 -9.56
C ARG A 463 -34.29 4.21 -8.91
N GLU A 464 -35.36 4.90 -9.19
CA GLU A 464 -35.77 6.10 -8.46
C GLU A 464 -36.79 5.70 -7.39
N ILE A 465 -36.50 5.93 -6.15
CA ILE A 465 -37.30 5.52 -5.00
C ILE A 465 -38.00 6.76 -4.43
N GLY A 466 -39.29 6.74 -4.48
CA GLY A 466 -40.18 7.79 -3.94
C GLY A 466 -41.17 7.22 -2.91
N GLY A 467 -42.24 7.99 -2.61
CA GLY A 467 -43.31 7.56 -1.72
C GLY A 467 -42.87 7.43 -0.26
N GLU A 468 -43.36 6.41 0.44
CA GLU A 468 -43.14 6.25 1.88
C GLU A 468 -41.66 6.13 2.24
N ASN A 469 -40.89 5.37 1.47
CA ASN A 469 -39.44 5.20 1.73
C ASN A 469 -38.71 6.54 1.60
N PHE A 470 -39.01 7.34 0.58
CA PHE A 470 -38.38 8.66 0.46
C PHE A 470 -38.82 9.59 1.61
N ASN A 471 -40.14 9.60 1.95
CA ASN A 471 -40.67 10.47 3.01
C ASN A 471 -40.04 10.20 4.37
N LYS A 472 -39.73 8.95 4.69
CA LYS A 472 -38.97 8.57 5.92
C LYS A 472 -37.57 9.16 5.96
N LEU A 473 -36.91 9.28 4.82
CA LEU A 473 -35.57 9.89 4.76
C LEU A 473 -35.63 11.41 4.78
N GLN A 474 -36.67 12.00 4.19
CA GLN A 474 -36.88 13.44 4.15
C GLN A 474 -37.26 14.01 5.54
N ALA A 475 -38.02 13.27 6.32
CA ALA A 475 -38.40 13.61 7.69
C ALA A 475 -38.11 12.44 8.63
N PRO A 476 -36.84 12.18 8.91
CA PRO A 476 -36.42 10.99 9.66
C PRO A 476 -36.83 11.10 11.13
N VAL A 477 -37.25 9.97 11.70
CA VAL A 477 -37.50 9.88 13.14
C VAL A 477 -36.16 10.02 13.86
N GLN A 478 -36.11 10.94 14.83
CA GLN A 478 -34.91 11.16 15.61
C GLN A 478 -34.61 9.96 16.50
N VAL A 479 -33.38 9.50 16.44
CA VAL A 479 -32.84 8.46 17.35
C VAL A 479 -32.32 9.15 18.59
N ALA A 480 -32.95 8.88 19.74
CA ALA A 480 -32.69 9.59 21.00
C ALA A 480 -31.28 9.42 21.54
N GLU A 481 -30.64 8.31 21.18
CA GLU A 481 -29.29 7.95 21.62
C GLU A 481 -28.19 8.62 20.80
N PHE A 482 -28.53 9.27 19.67
CA PHE A 482 -27.53 10.01 18.90
C PHE A 482 -27.07 11.25 19.66
N THR A 483 -25.75 11.37 19.77
CA THR A 483 -25.09 12.53 20.36
C THR A 483 -24.04 13.09 19.43
N TYR A 484 -23.72 14.35 19.60
CA TYR A 484 -22.55 14.96 19.00
C TYR A 484 -21.28 14.41 19.71
N PRO A 485 -20.14 14.23 19.02
CA PRO A 485 -18.90 13.77 19.67
C PRO A 485 -18.50 14.65 20.86
N ASP A 486 -18.07 14.04 21.97
CA ASP A 486 -17.52 14.76 23.10
C ASP A 486 -16.11 15.31 22.81
N VAL A 487 -15.65 16.27 23.64
CA VAL A 487 -14.29 16.81 23.56
C VAL A 487 -13.27 15.68 23.78
N ASN A 488 -12.24 15.62 22.96
CA ASN A 488 -11.20 14.59 23.04
C ASN A 488 -10.11 14.96 24.05
N GLU A 489 -10.13 14.36 25.23
CA GLU A 489 -9.17 14.58 26.31
C GLU A 489 -7.77 13.97 26.05
N PHE A 490 -7.60 13.18 24.98
CA PHE A 490 -6.35 12.46 24.69
C PHE A 490 -5.40 13.25 23.78
N ILE A 491 -5.76 14.44 23.32
CA ILE A 491 -4.88 15.29 22.51
C ILE A 491 -3.63 15.63 23.31
N PRO A 492 -2.40 15.34 22.81
CA PRO A 492 -1.17 15.57 23.54
C PRO A 492 -0.79 17.05 23.57
N TYR A 493 -0.40 17.53 24.75
CA TYR A 493 0.06 18.91 24.96
C TYR A 493 1.51 18.99 25.45
N ASN A 494 2.11 17.91 25.97
CA ASN A 494 3.49 17.86 26.43
C ASN A 494 4.35 16.99 25.48
N LEU A 495 5.03 17.64 24.54
CA LEU A 495 5.80 17.01 23.47
C LEU A 495 7.31 17.12 23.70
N LYS A 496 7.78 16.88 24.96
CA LYS A 496 9.21 16.90 25.31
C LYS A 496 9.94 15.67 24.77
N LEU A 497 11.21 15.86 24.37
CA LEU A 497 12.12 14.79 23.95
C LEU A 497 12.94 14.31 25.13
N ALA A 498 13.19 12.99 25.23
CA ALA A 498 14.11 12.35 26.19
C ALA A 498 15.51 12.17 25.58
N GLU A 499 16.55 11.88 26.40
CA GLU A 499 17.93 11.69 25.93
C GLU A 499 18.51 10.35 26.47
N GLU A 500 18.67 9.32 25.61
CA GLU A 500 19.31 8.03 26.00
C GLU A 500 19.89 7.25 24.79
N LYS A 501 20.73 6.19 25.06
CA LYS A 501 21.47 5.38 24.06
C LYS A 501 20.87 3.99 23.79
N PRO A 502 21.08 3.35 22.59
CA PRO A 502 20.53 2.03 22.22
C PRO A 502 21.11 0.84 23.01
N HIS A 503 20.28 -0.12 23.48
CA HIS A 503 20.73 -1.36 24.14
C HIS A 503 19.66 -2.43 24.39
N LEU A 504 20.07 -3.61 24.85
CA LEU A 504 19.20 -4.70 25.32
C LEU A 504 18.69 -4.36 26.72
N VAL A 505 17.37 -4.21 26.87
CA VAL A 505 16.77 -3.78 28.14
C VAL A 505 16.24 -4.93 28.97
N ARG A 506 15.93 -6.08 28.36
CA ARG A 506 15.51 -7.28 29.08
C ARG A 506 16.00 -8.55 28.36
N ASP A 507 16.55 -9.52 29.10
CA ASP A 507 16.94 -10.85 28.62
C ASP A 507 16.84 -11.86 29.77
N ASP A 508 15.68 -12.53 29.85
CA ASP A 508 15.40 -13.56 30.87
C ASP A 508 14.55 -14.70 30.26
N ASP A 509 14.08 -15.61 31.09
CA ASP A 509 13.29 -16.77 30.65
C ASP A 509 11.89 -16.39 30.10
N LEU A 510 11.41 -15.20 30.37
CA LEU A 510 10.11 -14.70 29.94
C LEU A 510 10.17 -13.75 28.77
N ALA A 511 11.26 -13.01 28.62
CA ALA A 511 11.33 -11.99 27.58
C ALA A 511 12.75 -11.66 27.12
N LYS A 512 12.88 -11.30 25.83
CA LYS A 512 14.06 -10.68 25.23
C LYS A 512 13.63 -9.46 24.44
N VAL A 513 13.94 -8.27 24.99
CA VAL A 513 13.44 -7.00 24.44
C VAL A 513 14.58 -6.00 24.33
N TRP A 514 14.66 -5.39 23.16
CA TRP A 514 15.63 -4.32 22.84
C TRP A 514 14.93 -2.96 22.87
N PHE A 515 15.72 -1.95 23.12
CA PHE A 515 15.30 -0.56 22.98
C PHE A 515 16.36 0.25 22.25
N GLN A 516 15.91 1.15 21.38
CA GLN A 516 16.77 2.14 20.75
C GLN A 516 16.09 3.50 20.81
N PHE A 517 16.77 4.48 21.41
CA PHE A 517 16.31 5.86 21.39
C PHE A 517 16.44 6.46 19.99
N ASP A 518 15.45 7.26 19.56
CA ASP A 518 15.49 7.93 18.27
C ASP A 518 16.34 9.20 18.32
N THR A 519 17.51 9.17 17.68
CA THR A 519 18.38 10.33 17.48
C THR A 519 18.24 10.96 16.10
N ARG A 520 17.50 10.31 15.18
CA ARG A 520 17.42 10.70 13.78
C ARG A 520 16.25 11.65 13.50
N PHE A 521 15.04 11.28 13.90
CA PHE A 521 13.83 12.06 13.59
C PHE A 521 13.52 13.09 14.66
N LYS A 522 13.95 12.85 15.89
CA LYS A 522 13.75 13.75 17.04
C LYS A 522 12.28 14.13 17.25
N GLN A 523 11.41 13.12 17.11
CA GLN A 523 9.98 13.26 17.32
C GLN A 523 9.60 12.78 18.73
N PRO A 524 8.58 13.38 19.38
CA PRO A 524 8.08 12.90 20.68
C PRO A 524 7.18 11.66 20.49
N LYS A 525 7.64 10.70 19.70
CA LYS A 525 6.93 9.46 19.37
C LYS A 525 7.74 8.25 19.78
N VAL A 526 7.03 7.18 20.15
CA VAL A 526 7.62 5.86 20.37
C VAL A 526 6.75 4.80 19.68
N TYR A 527 7.39 3.76 19.20
CA TYR A 527 6.76 2.55 18.70
C TYR A 527 7.37 1.36 19.44
N MET A 528 6.53 0.45 19.91
CA MET A 528 6.94 -0.80 20.52
C MET A 528 6.18 -1.95 19.88
N SER A 529 6.91 -2.92 19.34
CA SER A 529 6.34 -4.15 18.78
C SER A 529 6.86 -5.34 19.55
N LEU A 530 5.93 -6.12 20.05
CA LEU A 530 6.21 -7.29 20.87
C LEU A 530 5.47 -8.49 20.29
N ARG A 531 6.18 -9.58 20.09
CA ARG A 531 5.62 -10.90 19.82
C ARG A 531 5.49 -11.64 21.14
N ILE A 532 4.28 -11.96 21.51
CA ILE A 532 3.98 -12.82 22.67
C ILE A 532 3.91 -14.24 22.10
N GLU A 533 5.04 -14.92 22.09
CA GLU A 533 5.14 -16.29 21.58
C GLU A 533 4.38 -17.24 22.49
N THR A 534 3.55 -18.06 21.90
CA THR A 534 2.80 -19.14 22.54
C THR A 534 2.53 -20.26 21.52
N PRO A 535 2.62 -21.55 21.91
CA PRO A 535 2.48 -22.64 20.96
C PRO A 535 1.05 -22.76 20.39
N ARG A 536 0.05 -22.21 21.09
CA ARG A 536 -1.38 -22.42 20.82
C ARG A 536 -1.97 -21.49 19.74
N VAL A 537 -1.16 -20.76 19.00
CA VAL A 537 -1.65 -19.87 17.92
C VAL A 537 -1.80 -20.60 16.58
N TYR A 538 -0.86 -21.49 16.25
CA TYR A 538 -0.78 -22.09 14.91
C TYR A 538 -0.36 -23.55 14.90
N ASP A 539 -0.29 -24.23 16.05
CA ASP A 539 0.04 -25.66 16.16
C ASP A 539 -0.99 -26.57 15.49
N THR A 540 -2.27 -26.16 15.47
CA THR A 540 -3.37 -26.83 14.80
C THR A 540 -4.17 -25.88 13.93
N VAL A 541 -4.90 -26.43 12.94
CA VAL A 541 -5.81 -25.62 12.13
C VAL A 541 -6.92 -24.97 12.98
N LYS A 542 -7.41 -25.66 14.02
CA LYS A 542 -8.39 -25.12 14.97
C LYS A 542 -7.83 -23.89 15.69
N HIS A 543 -6.62 -23.98 16.24
CA HIS A 543 -5.98 -22.88 16.94
C HIS A 543 -5.68 -21.70 15.99
N SER A 544 -5.33 -21.94 14.73
CA SER A 544 -5.15 -20.86 13.75
C SER A 544 -6.42 -20.05 13.49
N GLN A 545 -7.61 -20.70 13.54
CA GLN A 545 -8.89 -20.01 13.41
C GLN A 545 -9.35 -19.37 14.73
N LEU A 546 -9.11 -20.03 15.87
CA LEU A 546 -9.37 -19.45 17.19
C LEU A 546 -8.56 -18.17 17.42
N SER A 547 -7.26 -18.16 17.09
CA SER A 547 -6.41 -16.98 17.23
C SER A 547 -6.86 -15.82 16.33
N SER A 548 -7.32 -16.13 15.12
CA SER A 548 -7.89 -15.14 14.20
C SER A 548 -9.20 -14.53 14.72
N LEU A 549 -10.12 -15.36 15.24
CA LEU A 549 -11.37 -14.90 15.84
C LEU A 549 -11.12 -14.12 17.14
N TYR A 550 -10.20 -14.61 17.97
CA TYR A 550 -9.81 -13.95 19.22
C TYR A 550 -9.32 -12.52 18.97
N THR A 551 -8.35 -12.33 18.06
CA THR A 551 -7.83 -10.99 17.79
C THR A 551 -8.87 -10.07 17.15
N ALA A 552 -9.78 -10.59 16.34
CA ALA A 552 -10.89 -9.83 15.77
C ALA A 552 -11.92 -9.43 16.83
N ALA A 553 -12.31 -10.37 17.71
CA ALA A 553 -13.26 -10.13 18.81
C ALA A 553 -12.72 -9.13 19.83
N LEU A 554 -11.41 -9.22 20.12
CA LEU A 554 -10.76 -8.28 21.04
C LEU A 554 -10.73 -6.86 20.47
N ARG A 555 -10.37 -6.71 19.20
CA ARG A 555 -10.39 -5.41 18.52
C ARG A 555 -11.79 -4.80 18.48
N GLU A 556 -12.82 -5.59 18.18
CA GLU A 556 -14.21 -5.11 18.20
C GLU A 556 -14.64 -4.65 19.59
N GLY A 557 -14.29 -5.42 20.64
CA GLY A 557 -14.62 -5.05 22.02
C GLY A 557 -13.88 -3.82 22.56
N LEU A 558 -12.77 -3.44 21.91
CA LEU A 558 -11.97 -2.26 22.28
C LEU A 558 -12.30 -1.02 21.43
N ASN A 559 -12.99 -1.17 20.31
CA ASN A 559 -13.10 -0.13 19.29
C ASN A 559 -13.61 1.22 19.83
N GLU A 560 -14.73 1.23 20.49
CA GLU A 560 -15.35 2.47 21.03
C GLU A 560 -14.47 3.18 22.07
N ILE A 561 -13.71 2.41 22.85
CA ILE A 561 -12.88 2.94 23.95
C ILE A 561 -11.56 3.50 23.39
N VAL A 562 -10.98 2.83 22.37
CA VAL A 562 -9.68 3.21 21.81
C VAL A 562 -9.81 4.28 20.75
N TYR A 563 -10.96 4.43 20.13
CA TYR A 563 -11.12 5.36 19.01
C TYR A 563 -10.72 6.81 19.31
N PRO A 564 -11.14 7.45 20.44
CA PRO A 564 -10.67 8.79 20.80
C PRO A 564 -9.14 8.87 20.97
N ILE A 565 -8.53 7.81 21.48
CA ILE A 565 -7.06 7.71 21.65
C ILE A 565 -6.37 7.68 20.29
N GLN A 566 -6.96 6.99 19.30
CA GLN A 566 -6.44 6.95 17.93
C GLN A 566 -6.53 8.32 17.26
N LEU A 567 -7.60 9.07 17.48
CA LEU A 567 -7.73 10.44 16.99
C LEU A 567 -6.68 11.38 17.56
N ALA A 568 -6.16 11.09 18.77
CA ALA A 568 -5.06 11.81 19.41
C ALA A 568 -3.66 11.36 18.92
N GLY A 569 -3.58 10.64 17.80
CA GLY A 569 -2.31 10.25 17.15
C GLY A 569 -1.63 9.04 17.81
N LEU A 570 -2.35 8.26 18.60
CA LEU A 570 -1.88 6.98 19.14
C LEU A 570 -2.46 5.82 18.33
N SER A 571 -1.77 4.71 18.29
CA SER A 571 -2.20 3.54 17.55
C SER A 571 -1.86 2.24 18.28
N TYR A 572 -2.67 1.22 18.07
CA TYR A 572 -2.32 -0.15 18.39
C TYR A 572 -2.69 -1.09 17.28
N SER A 573 -1.96 -2.18 17.19
CA SER A 573 -2.29 -3.30 16.32
C SER A 573 -2.14 -4.60 17.13
N LEU A 574 -3.14 -5.44 17.01
CA LEU A 574 -3.13 -6.77 17.60
C LEU A 574 -3.43 -7.79 16.49
N GLY A 575 -2.49 -8.69 16.25
CA GLY A 575 -2.59 -9.70 15.20
C GLY A 575 -2.11 -11.06 15.66
N SER A 576 -2.62 -12.12 15.03
CA SER A 576 -2.10 -13.48 15.20
C SER A 576 -1.09 -13.77 14.10
N GLU A 577 0.10 -14.21 14.48
CA GLU A 577 1.15 -14.74 13.61
C GLU A 577 1.39 -16.21 13.96
N LYS A 578 2.15 -16.94 13.11
CA LYS A 578 2.39 -18.38 13.36
C LYS A 578 3.08 -18.64 14.70
N LYS A 579 3.97 -17.76 15.12
CA LYS A 579 4.75 -17.91 16.37
C LYS A 579 4.03 -17.40 17.62
N GLY A 580 3.03 -16.54 17.48
CA GLY A 580 2.35 -15.93 18.64
C GLY A 580 1.40 -14.81 18.30
N ILE A 581 1.08 -14.01 19.28
CA ILE A 581 0.29 -12.78 19.15
C ILE A 581 1.25 -11.61 19.04
N ASN A 582 1.11 -10.84 17.95
CA ASN A 582 1.89 -9.62 17.76
C ASN A 582 1.10 -8.42 18.27
N LEU A 583 1.68 -7.68 19.21
CA LEU A 583 1.16 -6.43 19.76
C LEU A 583 2.10 -5.30 19.36
N THR A 584 1.61 -4.37 18.58
CA THR A 584 2.31 -3.11 18.32
C THR A 584 1.51 -1.95 18.88
N ILE A 585 2.18 -1.08 19.60
CA ILE A 585 1.64 0.21 20.05
C ILE A 585 2.58 1.32 19.57
N GLY A 586 2.03 2.49 19.27
CA GLY A 586 2.86 3.60 18.81
C GLY A 586 2.13 4.93 18.77
N GLY A 587 2.89 6.00 18.64
CA GLY A 587 2.40 7.35 18.59
C GLY A 587 3.10 8.27 19.59
N TYR A 588 2.46 9.35 19.98
CA TYR A 588 3.03 10.33 20.91
C TYR A 588 3.29 9.71 22.30
N SER A 589 4.54 9.80 22.77
CA SER A 589 5.04 9.07 23.92
C SER A 589 4.37 9.42 25.25
N GLU A 590 3.74 10.59 25.35
CA GLU A 590 3.10 11.09 26.56
C GLU A 590 1.99 10.15 27.08
N ARG A 591 1.16 9.60 26.19
CA ARG A 591 -0.03 8.80 26.54
C ARG A 591 0.05 7.32 26.15
N ILE A 592 1.21 6.86 25.68
CA ILE A 592 1.34 5.50 25.14
C ILE A 592 1.16 4.41 26.21
N GLU A 593 1.55 4.69 27.44
CA GLU A 593 1.39 3.75 28.56
C GLU A 593 -0.08 3.53 28.94
N GLU A 594 -0.90 4.57 28.87
CA GLU A 594 -2.34 4.48 29.10
C GLU A 594 -3.01 3.59 28.06
N LEU A 595 -2.64 3.75 26.79
CA LEU A 595 -3.10 2.87 25.72
C LEU A 595 -2.66 1.42 25.96
N LEU A 596 -1.40 1.20 26.35
CA LEU A 596 -0.89 -0.14 26.67
C LEU A 596 -1.72 -0.80 27.75
N ARG A 597 -1.89 -0.13 28.89
CA ARG A 597 -2.66 -0.65 30.04
C ARG A 597 -4.09 -0.97 29.65
N LEU A 598 -4.72 -0.13 28.83
CA LEU A 598 -6.07 -0.35 28.33
C LEU A 598 -6.16 -1.62 27.48
N VAL A 599 -5.25 -1.81 26.55
CA VAL A 599 -5.24 -2.99 25.67
C VAL A 599 -4.94 -4.26 26.46
N ILE A 600 -3.91 -4.23 27.32
CA ILE A 600 -3.45 -5.40 28.07
C ILE A 600 -4.49 -5.92 29.06
N LYS A 601 -5.19 -5.02 29.77
CA LYS A 601 -6.29 -5.38 30.71
C LYS A 601 -7.40 -6.20 30.05
N ASN A 602 -7.52 -6.13 28.74
CA ASN A 602 -8.58 -6.81 28.00
C ASN A 602 -8.11 -8.10 27.29
N LEU A 603 -6.80 -8.44 27.31
CA LEU A 603 -6.27 -9.59 26.55
C LEU A 603 -6.96 -10.93 26.91
N LYS A 604 -7.30 -11.16 28.16
CA LYS A 604 -7.97 -12.40 28.61
C LYS A 604 -9.49 -12.33 28.64
N THR A 605 -10.07 -11.17 28.29
CA THR A 605 -11.52 -10.94 28.43
C THR A 605 -12.14 -10.50 27.11
N ILE A 606 -12.94 -11.35 26.52
CA ILE A 606 -13.69 -11.04 25.30
C ILE A 606 -15.02 -10.38 25.65
N LYS A 607 -15.17 -9.10 25.34
CA LYS A 607 -16.33 -8.27 25.68
C LYS A 607 -17.18 -7.95 24.43
N ILE A 608 -17.66 -8.99 23.79
CA ILE A 608 -18.64 -8.87 22.70
C ILE A 608 -19.81 -9.79 22.98
N ASP A 609 -20.98 -9.44 22.45
CA ASP A 609 -22.17 -10.29 22.48
C ASP A 609 -22.16 -11.36 21.38
N GLN A 610 -23.15 -12.25 21.41
CA GLN A 610 -23.28 -13.35 20.46
C GLN A 610 -23.50 -12.84 19.03
N GLN A 611 -24.18 -11.72 18.83
CA GLN A 611 -24.45 -11.18 17.51
C GLN A 611 -23.17 -10.65 16.85
N LYS A 612 -22.41 -9.83 17.56
CA LYS A 612 -21.10 -9.33 17.11
C LYS A 612 -20.12 -10.46 16.79
N PHE A 613 -20.12 -11.52 17.63
CA PHE A 613 -19.31 -12.70 17.35
C PHE A 613 -19.73 -13.41 16.04
N ASN A 614 -21.04 -13.58 15.83
CA ASN A 614 -21.56 -14.21 14.62
C ASN A 614 -21.16 -13.42 13.37
N ASP A 615 -21.22 -12.08 13.43
CA ASP A 615 -20.85 -11.19 12.33
C ASP A 615 -19.34 -11.27 12.02
N ILE A 616 -18.48 -11.28 13.05
CA ILE A 616 -17.03 -11.47 12.92
C ILE A 616 -16.72 -12.82 12.28
N LYS A 617 -17.34 -13.88 12.79
CA LYS A 617 -17.15 -15.25 12.27
C LYS A 617 -17.61 -15.35 10.82
N GLU A 618 -18.77 -14.79 10.50
CA GLU A 618 -19.29 -14.74 9.14
C GLU A 618 -18.36 -13.97 8.19
N ALA A 619 -17.88 -12.82 8.60
CA ALA A 619 -16.92 -12.04 7.82
C ALA A 619 -15.61 -12.83 7.57
N ARG A 620 -15.14 -13.61 8.55
CA ARG A 620 -13.98 -14.48 8.39
C ARG A 620 -14.24 -15.62 7.41
N VAL A 621 -15.40 -16.28 7.50
CA VAL A 621 -15.84 -17.34 6.56
C VAL A 621 -15.87 -16.77 5.14
N ARG A 622 -16.52 -15.64 4.94
CA ARG A 622 -16.60 -14.93 3.66
C ARG A 622 -15.23 -14.55 3.11
N GLY A 623 -14.34 -14.06 3.97
CA GLY A 623 -12.96 -13.75 3.58
C GLY A 623 -12.23 -14.97 3.02
N LEU A 624 -12.29 -16.10 3.69
CA LEU A 624 -11.70 -17.36 3.21
C LEU A 624 -12.33 -17.83 1.90
N GLN A 625 -13.66 -17.75 1.77
CA GLN A 625 -14.37 -18.13 0.54
C GLN A 625 -14.04 -17.19 -0.63
N ASN A 626 -13.80 -15.90 -0.38
CA ASN A 626 -13.45 -14.92 -1.40
C ASN A 626 -12.01 -15.10 -1.93
N ASN A 627 -11.13 -15.79 -1.23
CA ASN A 627 -9.76 -16.04 -1.68
C ASN A 627 -9.68 -16.74 -3.03
N LYS A 628 -10.67 -17.57 -3.39
CA LYS A 628 -10.77 -18.24 -4.70
C LYS A 628 -10.82 -17.27 -5.89
N TYR A 629 -11.25 -16.01 -5.65
CA TYR A 629 -11.26 -14.94 -6.66
C TYR A 629 -9.94 -14.14 -6.70
N GLY A 630 -8.90 -14.62 -6.03
CA GLY A 630 -7.59 -14.01 -6.06
C GLY A 630 -6.97 -14.04 -7.48
N LYS A 631 -6.16 -13.03 -7.81
CA LYS A 631 -5.45 -12.98 -9.09
C LYS A 631 -4.59 -14.22 -9.31
N ALA A 632 -4.48 -14.69 -10.55
CA ALA A 632 -3.79 -15.94 -10.89
C ALA A 632 -2.34 -15.96 -10.35
N TYR A 633 -1.58 -14.87 -10.50
CA TYR A 633 -0.22 -14.80 -9.94
C TYR A 633 -0.17 -14.91 -8.41
N SER A 634 -1.15 -14.32 -7.71
CA SER A 634 -1.23 -14.39 -6.25
C SER A 634 -1.58 -15.80 -5.78
N ARG A 635 -2.47 -16.49 -6.51
CA ARG A 635 -2.80 -17.90 -6.26
C ARG A 635 -1.57 -18.80 -6.48
N GLY A 636 -0.77 -18.51 -7.51
CA GLY A 636 0.53 -19.17 -7.73
C GLY A 636 1.47 -19.05 -6.53
N GLY A 637 1.58 -17.86 -5.94
CA GLY A 637 2.33 -17.62 -4.71
C GLY A 637 1.78 -18.34 -3.48
N TYR A 638 0.46 -18.44 -3.36
CA TYR A 638 -0.21 -19.19 -2.31
C TYR A 638 0.12 -20.69 -2.38
N TYR A 639 -0.05 -21.33 -3.54
CA TYR A 639 0.26 -22.75 -3.71
C TYR A 639 1.74 -23.08 -3.52
N HIS A 640 2.63 -22.15 -3.94
CA HIS A 640 4.07 -22.32 -3.70
C HIS A 640 4.39 -22.43 -2.19
N ARG A 641 3.76 -21.61 -1.35
CA ARG A 641 3.93 -21.71 0.11
C ARG A 641 3.20 -22.92 0.70
N LEU A 642 2.00 -23.22 0.21
CA LEU A 642 1.22 -24.35 0.68
C LEU A 642 1.94 -25.68 0.47
N MET A 643 2.67 -25.82 -0.64
CA MET A 643 3.47 -27.00 -0.92
C MET A 643 4.73 -27.05 -0.07
N LEU A 644 5.46 -25.94 0.08
CA LEU A 644 6.77 -25.94 0.74
C LEU A 644 6.72 -25.88 2.27
N LEU A 645 5.65 -25.35 2.87
CA LEU A 645 5.58 -25.22 4.32
C LEU A 645 4.87 -26.41 4.95
N GLU A 646 5.50 -27.05 5.94
CA GLU A 646 4.91 -28.17 6.66
C GLU A 646 3.58 -27.77 7.30
N LYS A 647 3.59 -26.77 8.17
CA LYS A 647 2.40 -26.23 8.82
C LYS A 647 1.87 -25.03 8.02
N GLN A 648 1.10 -25.33 7.00
CA GLN A 648 0.34 -24.35 6.22
C GLN A 648 -1.01 -24.99 5.89
N TYR A 649 -2.07 -24.42 6.45
CA TYR A 649 -3.43 -24.91 6.28
C TYR A 649 -4.05 -24.27 5.04
N ASP A 650 -4.74 -25.07 4.24
CA ASP A 650 -5.48 -24.56 3.09
C ASP A 650 -6.82 -23.92 3.50
N GLU A 651 -7.51 -23.34 2.53
CA GLU A 651 -8.76 -22.63 2.77
C GLU A 651 -9.90 -23.55 3.17
N GLU A 652 -9.91 -24.81 2.69
CA GLU A 652 -10.95 -25.81 3.03
C GLU A 652 -10.76 -26.32 4.45
N GLN A 653 -9.53 -26.66 4.84
CA GLN A 653 -9.18 -27.02 6.22
C GLN A 653 -9.52 -25.87 7.19
N ALA A 654 -9.16 -24.62 6.82
CA ALA A 654 -9.47 -23.45 7.62
C ALA A 654 -10.99 -23.25 7.78
N LEU A 655 -11.76 -23.38 6.70
CA LEU A 655 -13.23 -23.27 6.73
C LEU A 655 -13.88 -24.39 7.55
N ALA A 656 -13.41 -25.64 7.40
CA ALA A 656 -13.91 -26.75 8.17
C ALA A 656 -13.68 -26.57 9.67
N ALA A 657 -12.50 -26.08 10.05
CA ALA A 657 -12.16 -25.80 11.44
C ALA A 657 -12.92 -24.58 12.02
N LEU A 658 -13.17 -23.56 11.19
CA LEU A 658 -13.83 -22.32 11.60
C LEU A 658 -15.33 -22.48 11.85
N LYS A 659 -16.03 -23.20 11.00
CA LYS A 659 -17.49 -23.33 11.03
C LYS A 659 -18.09 -23.77 12.37
N PRO A 660 -17.54 -24.76 13.10
CA PRO A 660 -18.09 -25.22 14.38
C PRO A 660 -17.76 -24.30 15.57
N LEU A 661 -16.82 -23.36 15.44
CA LEU A 661 -16.37 -22.54 16.56
C LEU A 661 -17.47 -21.62 17.12
N THR A 662 -17.53 -21.54 18.45
CA THR A 662 -18.49 -20.74 19.20
C THR A 662 -17.82 -19.56 19.89
N LEU A 663 -18.61 -18.61 20.42
CA LEU A 663 -18.11 -17.53 21.27
C LEU A 663 -17.45 -18.09 22.54
N ASP A 664 -17.99 -19.16 23.13
CA ASP A 664 -17.44 -19.79 24.31
C ASP A 664 -16.09 -20.47 24.04
N ASP A 665 -15.91 -21.05 22.86
CA ASP A 665 -14.58 -21.54 22.43
C ASP A 665 -13.54 -20.41 22.41
N VAL A 666 -13.91 -19.22 21.91
CA VAL A 666 -13.00 -18.06 21.82
C VAL A 666 -12.71 -17.49 23.22
N LYS A 667 -13.71 -17.43 24.10
CA LYS A 667 -13.52 -17.01 25.50
C LYS A 667 -12.57 -17.96 26.25
N SER A 668 -12.85 -19.26 26.18
CA SER A 668 -11.99 -20.29 26.79
C SER A 668 -10.57 -20.28 26.22
N TYR A 669 -10.45 -20.02 24.90
CA TYR A 669 -9.15 -19.86 24.27
C TYR A 669 -8.41 -18.63 24.80
N ALA A 670 -9.07 -17.48 24.97
CA ALA A 670 -8.47 -16.27 25.51
C ALA A 670 -7.93 -16.45 26.95
N GLU A 671 -8.66 -17.19 27.79
CA GLU A 671 -8.26 -17.50 29.17
C GLU A 671 -6.97 -18.32 29.24
N THR A 672 -6.78 -19.26 28.31
CA THR A 672 -5.70 -20.25 28.32
C THR A 672 -4.55 -19.96 27.34
N LEU A 673 -4.73 -19.01 26.43
CA LEU A 673 -3.74 -18.70 25.38
C LEU A 673 -2.36 -18.36 25.94
N TYR A 674 -2.33 -17.63 27.04
CA TYR A 674 -1.12 -17.06 27.63
C TYR A 674 -0.58 -17.85 28.83
N GLU A 675 -0.91 -19.14 28.97
CA GLU A 675 -0.40 -19.97 30.07
C GLU A 675 1.12 -20.10 30.07
N LYS A 676 1.71 -20.24 28.88
CA LYS A 676 3.15 -20.23 28.65
C LYS A 676 3.48 -19.22 27.56
N VAL A 677 4.39 -18.30 27.83
CA VAL A 677 4.81 -17.31 26.85
C VAL A 677 6.32 -17.07 26.87
N TYR A 678 6.81 -16.56 25.75
CA TYR A 678 8.10 -15.89 25.63
C TYR A 678 7.89 -14.61 24.83
N ILE A 679 8.26 -13.47 25.38
CA ILE A 679 8.07 -12.18 24.71
C ILE A 679 9.36 -11.80 23.98
N THR A 680 9.29 -11.58 22.69
CA THR A 680 10.40 -11.03 21.89
C THR A 680 9.96 -9.72 21.25
N GLY A 681 10.84 -8.74 21.20
CA GLY A 681 10.50 -7.52 20.49
C GLY A 681 11.44 -6.35 20.71
N LEU A 682 10.99 -5.19 20.29
CA LEU A 682 11.79 -3.98 20.30
C LEU A 682 10.89 -2.76 20.49
N ALA A 683 11.41 -1.77 21.21
CA ALA A 683 10.89 -0.40 21.24
C ALA A 683 11.90 0.54 20.55
N TYR A 684 11.39 1.51 19.78
CA TYR A 684 12.17 2.53 19.11
C TYR A 684 11.49 3.89 19.22
N GLY A 685 12.21 4.92 19.58
CA GLY A 685 11.68 6.28 19.64
C GLY A 685 12.01 7.03 20.93
N ASN A 686 11.16 8.01 21.27
CA ASN A 686 11.35 8.91 22.40
C ASN A 686 10.79 8.27 23.71
N TRP A 687 11.55 7.39 24.32
CA TRP A 687 11.22 6.72 25.56
C TRP A 687 12.48 6.46 26.41
N THR A 688 12.34 5.77 27.54
CA THR A 688 13.47 5.37 28.39
C THR A 688 13.47 3.86 28.61
N ASP A 689 14.62 3.30 29.01
CA ASP A 689 14.77 1.90 29.38
C ASP A 689 13.74 1.44 30.41
N ASP A 690 13.57 2.27 31.45
CA ASP A 690 12.67 1.92 32.55
C ASP A 690 11.22 1.85 32.06
N LYS A 691 10.81 2.75 31.17
CA LYS A 691 9.50 2.73 30.52
C LYS A 691 9.28 1.47 29.69
N VAL A 692 10.30 1.02 28.93
CA VAL A 692 10.21 -0.22 28.16
C VAL A 692 10.15 -1.44 29.08
N LYS A 693 11.00 -1.51 30.12
CA LYS A 693 10.97 -2.59 31.12
C LYS A 693 9.63 -2.67 31.84
N GLU A 694 9.12 -1.52 32.30
CA GLU A 694 7.82 -1.41 32.95
C GLU A 694 6.69 -1.88 32.04
N SER A 695 6.71 -1.50 30.78
CA SER A 695 5.72 -1.92 29.80
C SER A 695 5.68 -3.44 29.61
N VAL A 696 6.83 -4.08 29.50
CA VAL A 696 6.92 -5.54 29.42
C VAL A 696 6.44 -6.19 30.73
N GLN A 697 6.76 -5.60 31.87
CA GLN A 697 6.32 -6.10 33.19
C GLN A 697 4.80 -5.98 33.35
N ILE A 698 4.19 -4.86 32.92
CA ILE A 698 2.72 -4.68 32.90
C ILE A 698 2.04 -5.81 32.14
N ILE A 699 2.61 -6.18 30.96
CA ILE A 699 2.06 -7.28 30.16
C ILE A 699 2.14 -8.58 30.96
N LEU A 700 3.31 -8.91 31.51
CA LEU A 700 3.53 -10.17 32.25
C LEU A 700 2.67 -10.28 33.49
N ASP A 701 2.50 -9.18 34.25
CA ASP A 701 1.68 -9.12 35.46
C ASP A 701 0.20 -9.38 35.16
N GLU A 702 -0.30 -8.85 34.03
CA GLU A 702 -1.69 -9.05 33.61
C GLU A 702 -1.94 -10.47 33.09
N ILE A 703 -1.04 -10.97 32.24
CA ILE A 703 -1.23 -12.30 31.62
C ILE A 703 -0.87 -13.46 32.58
N LYS A 704 -0.06 -13.20 33.61
CA LYS A 704 0.35 -14.17 34.66
C LYS A 704 0.84 -15.49 34.09
N SER A 705 1.81 -15.41 33.17
CA SER A 705 2.30 -16.56 32.38
C SER A 705 3.48 -17.25 33.05
N ARG A 706 3.70 -18.50 32.62
CA ARG A 706 4.95 -19.24 32.88
C ARG A 706 5.88 -19.11 31.67
N PRO A 707 7.20 -19.28 31.85
CA PRO A 707 8.13 -19.30 30.72
C PRO A 707 7.78 -20.37 29.70
N LEU A 708 7.85 -20.03 28.39
CA LEU A 708 7.74 -20.97 27.28
C LEU A 708 9.11 -21.57 26.98
N PRO A 709 9.35 -22.89 27.23
CA PRO A 709 10.60 -23.52 26.88
C PRO A 709 10.92 -23.42 25.40
N LYS A 710 12.20 -23.34 25.06
CA LYS A 710 12.64 -23.16 23.68
C LYS A 710 12.17 -24.29 22.75
N GLU A 711 12.14 -25.52 23.23
CA GLU A 711 11.70 -26.71 22.54
C GLU A 711 10.18 -26.76 22.27
N GLU A 712 9.39 -25.96 23.01
CA GLU A 712 7.95 -25.83 22.78
C GLU A 712 7.58 -24.64 21.86
N ARG A 713 8.56 -23.83 21.48
CA ARG A 713 8.32 -22.68 20.58
C ARG A 713 8.03 -23.17 19.18
N PHE A 714 7.13 -22.48 18.51
CA PHE A 714 6.76 -22.81 17.14
C PHE A 714 7.95 -22.63 16.16
N GLU A 715 8.30 -23.68 15.46
CA GLU A 715 9.24 -23.63 14.33
C GLU A 715 8.52 -24.08 13.05
N GLN A 716 8.68 -23.32 11.98
CA GLN A 716 8.17 -23.66 10.66
C GLN A 716 9.25 -24.46 9.92
N VAL A 717 8.88 -25.67 9.46
CA VAL A 717 9.74 -26.48 8.61
C VAL A 717 9.42 -26.20 7.14
N VAL A 718 10.46 -26.08 6.30
CA VAL A 718 10.36 -25.94 4.84
C VAL A 718 10.76 -27.26 4.19
N GLU A 719 9.91 -27.77 3.29
CA GLU A 719 10.22 -28.88 2.42
C GLU A 719 11.37 -28.53 1.48
N VAL A 720 12.45 -29.29 1.55
CA VAL A 720 13.61 -29.11 0.68
C VAL A 720 13.47 -30.02 -0.53
N LEU A 721 13.51 -29.44 -1.73
CA LEU A 721 13.50 -30.21 -2.97
C LEU A 721 14.80 -30.99 -3.12
N ASP A 722 14.72 -32.26 -3.53
CA ASP A 722 15.89 -33.09 -3.80
C ASP A 722 16.69 -32.55 -5.00
N PRO A 723 18.02 -32.82 -5.09
CA PRO A 723 18.81 -32.40 -6.24
C PRO A 723 18.20 -32.88 -7.57
N ALA A 724 18.13 -31.99 -8.54
CA ALA A 724 17.50 -32.20 -9.85
C ALA A 724 15.99 -32.49 -9.83
N GLU A 725 15.34 -32.37 -8.69
CA GLU A 725 13.89 -32.55 -8.62
C GLU A 725 13.15 -31.44 -9.38
N ASN A 726 12.26 -31.85 -10.27
CA ASN A 726 11.45 -30.95 -11.07
C ASN A 726 9.96 -31.19 -10.78
N VAL A 727 9.39 -30.37 -9.93
CA VAL A 727 7.97 -30.47 -9.55
C VAL A 727 7.16 -29.45 -10.35
N VAL A 728 6.16 -29.93 -11.05
CA VAL A 728 5.19 -29.09 -11.76
C VAL A 728 3.81 -29.33 -11.15
N PHE A 729 3.20 -28.27 -10.66
CA PHE A 729 1.86 -28.28 -10.08
C PHE A 729 0.94 -27.39 -10.90
N SER A 730 -0.29 -27.79 -11.14
CA SER A 730 -1.26 -26.99 -11.87
C SER A 730 -2.64 -27.06 -11.24
N GLN A 731 -3.24 -25.88 -11.05
CA GLN A 731 -4.62 -25.73 -10.60
C GLN A 731 -5.41 -24.78 -11.50
N LYS A 732 -6.73 -24.98 -11.57
CA LYS A 732 -7.65 -24.06 -12.23
C LYS A 732 -8.04 -22.95 -11.25
N VAL A 733 -8.06 -21.69 -11.73
CA VAL A 733 -8.46 -20.52 -10.95
C VAL A 733 -9.63 -19.81 -11.59
N LEU A 734 -10.38 -19.03 -10.81
CA LEU A 734 -11.52 -18.27 -11.33
C LEU A 734 -11.11 -16.98 -12.05
N ASP A 735 -9.81 -16.66 -12.10
CA ASP A 735 -9.29 -15.56 -12.90
C ASP A 735 -9.37 -15.87 -14.40
N ASN A 736 -9.60 -14.86 -15.23
CA ASN A 736 -9.56 -15.00 -16.68
C ASN A 736 -8.13 -15.07 -17.22
N ASN A 737 -7.12 -14.76 -16.42
CA ASN A 737 -5.72 -14.83 -16.77
C ASN A 737 -5.12 -16.16 -16.31
N ASN A 738 -4.21 -16.69 -17.12
CA ASN A 738 -3.28 -17.71 -16.71
C ASN A 738 -2.10 -17.12 -15.96
N SER A 739 -1.43 -17.90 -15.11
CA SER A 739 -0.12 -17.49 -14.59
C SER A 739 0.83 -18.68 -14.41
N MET A 740 2.10 -18.35 -14.45
CA MET A 740 3.19 -19.25 -14.15
C MET A 740 4.07 -18.61 -13.09
N ALA A 741 4.39 -19.37 -12.04
CA ALA A 741 5.38 -19.01 -11.03
C ALA A 741 6.47 -20.10 -11.02
N TYR A 742 7.64 -19.78 -11.55
CA TYR A 742 8.77 -20.68 -11.69
C TYR A 742 9.76 -20.41 -10.57
N GLY A 743 10.04 -21.36 -9.70
CA GLY A 743 10.95 -21.25 -8.55
C GLY A 743 12.15 -22.18 -8.70
N LEU A 744 13.37 -21.64 -8.69
CA LEU A 744 14.62 -22.37 -8.63
C LEU A 744 15.15 -22.35 -7.20
N GLN A 745 15.26 -23.53 -6.55
CA GLN A 745 15.81 -23.62 -5.20
C GLN A 745 17.32 -23.44 -5.26
N ILE A 746 17.82 -22.34 -4.68
CA ILE A 746 19.25 -21.98 -4.73
C ILE A 746 20.01 -22.33 -3.43
N GLY A 747 19.33 -22.85 -2.42
CA GLY A 747 19.89 -23.42 -1.20
C GLY A 747 19.49 -22.70 0.08
N GLU A 748 20.22 -22.95 1.16
CA GLU A 748 19.96 -22.38 2.49
C GLU A 748 20.39 -20.91 2.57
N LYS A 749 19.64 -20.10 3.35
CA LYS A 749 19.95 -18.69 3.56
C LYS A 749 21.30 -18.50 4.23
N SER A 750 22.14 -17.66 3.62
CA SER A 750 23.37 -17.14 4.19
C SER A 750 23.64 -15.74 3.66
N VAL A 751 24.49 -14.99 4.33
CA VAL A 751 24.87 -13.63 3.89
C VAL A 751 25.46 -13.64 2.49
N ASP A 752 26.38 -14.56 2.22
CA ASP A 752 27.07 -14.64 0.92
C ASP A 752 26.11 -15.08 -0.19
N ARG A 753 25.26 -16.07 0.07
CA ARG A 753 24.25 -16.49 -0.91
C ARG A 753 23.22 -15.38 -1.17
N SER A 754 22.82 -14.65 -0.13
CA SER A 754 21.93 -13.50 -0.26
C SER A 754 22.56 -12.38 -1.09
N ALA A 755 23.84 -12.08 -0.88
CA ALA A 755 24.57 -11.10 -1.67
C ALA A 755 24.67 -11.52 -3.15
N THR A 756 25.05 -12.77 -3.42
CA THR A 756 25.17 -13.32 -4.77
C THR A 756 23.81 -13.33 -5.50
N ALA A 757 22.75 -13.77 -4.81
CA ALA A 757 21.41 -13.83 -5.40
C ALA A 757 20.83 -12.43 -5.70
N GLN A 758 21.10 -11.44 -4.84
CA GLN A 758 20.69 -10.06 -5.08
C GLN A 758 21.45 -9.43 -6.24
N MET A 759 22.75 -9.70 -6.38
CA MET A 759 23.55 -9.24 -7.53
C MET A 759 23.05 -9.89 -8.83
N LEU A 760 22.88 -11.21 -8.84
CA LEU A 760 22.35 -11.92 -10.01
C LEU A 760 20.95 -11.41 -10.37
N GLY A 761 20.08 -11.23 -9.39
CA GLY A 761 18.73 -10.68 -9.61
C GLY A 761 18.76 -9.32 -10.31
N SER A 762 19.61 -8.40 -9.86
CA SER A 762 19.79 -7.08 -10.48
C SER A 762 20.30 -7.17 -11.95
N ILE A 763 21.17 -8.11 -12.25
CA ILE A 763 21.74 -8.29 -13.60
C ILE A 763 20.68 -8.81 -14.57
N ILE A 764 19.84 -9.77 -14.16
CA ILE A 764 18.92 -10.46 -15.05
C ILE A 764 17.56 -9.78 -15.19
N GLU A 765 17.15 -8.92 -14.25
CA GLU A 765 15.79 -8.35 -14.16
C GLU A 765 15.39 -7.61 -15.43
N SER A 766 16.23 -6.69 -15.89
CA SER A 766 15.94 -5.84 -17.04
C SER A 766 15.84 -6.65 -18.35
N ASP A 767 16.72 -7.62 -18.55
CA ASP A 767 16.66 -8.46 -19.75
C ASP A 767 15.44 -9.39 -19.71
N PHE A 768 15.20 -10.06 -18.58
CA PHE A 768 14.01 -10.91 -18.43
C PHE A 768 12.71 -10.13 -18.72
N TYR A 769 12.57 -8.95 -18.12
CA TYR A 769 11.42 -8.10 -18.38
C TYR A 769 11.30 -7.71 -19.87
N THR A 770 12.39 -7.25 -20.46
CA THR A 770 12.42 -6.83 -21.86
C THR A 770 12.08 -7.98 -22.82
N GLN A 771 12.66 -9.16 -22.60
CA GLN A 771 12.40 -10.33 -23.45
C GLN A 771 10.96 -10.83 -23.31
N MET A 772 10.46 -10.96 -22.06
CA MET A 772 9.15 -11.57 -21.82
C MET A 772 7.99 -10.58 -22.03
N ARG A 773 8.13 -9.35 -21.54
CA ARG A 773 7.07 -8.36 -21.66
C ARG A 773 7.12 -7.57 -22.95
N THR A 774 8.27 -6.97 -23.27
CA THR A 774 8.37 -6.02 -24.39
C THR A 774 8.45 -6.72 -25.74
N LYS A 775 9.34 -7.74 -25.88
CA LYS A 775 9.56 -8.42 -27.15
C LYS A 775 8.55 -9.52 -27.43
N GLN A 776 8.28 -10.38 -26.46
CA GLN A 776 7.36 -11.51 -26.63
C GLN A 776 5.92 -11.21 -26.22
N GLN A 777 5.66 -10.11 -25.53
CA GLN A 777 4.33 -9.65 -25.11
C GLN A 777 3.53 -10.71 -24.32
N LEU A 778 4.21 -11.44 -23.45
CA LEU A 778 3.60 -12.56 -22.75
C LEU A 778 2.55 -12.14 -21.71
N GLY A 779 2.63 -10.93 -21.19
CA GLY A 779 1.66 -10.43 -20.23
C GLY A 779 2.02 -9.11 -19.57
N TYR A 780 1.09 -8.55 -18.79
CA TYR A 780 1.29 -7.32 -18.05
C TYR A 780 2.17 -7.52 -16.80
N ILE A 781 1.96 -8.62 -16.06
CA ILE A 781 2.78 -9.00 -14.91
C ILE A 781 3.93 -9.86 -15.39
N VAL A 782 5.15 -9.36 -15.30
CA VAL A 782 6.40 -10.06 -15.60
C VAL A 782 7.44 -9.66 -14.58
N TRP A 783 7.81 -10.57 -13.68
CA TRP A 783 8.74 -10.32 -12.60
C TRP A 783 9.80 -11.40 -12.50
N SER A 784 11.02 -11.00 -12.15
CA SER A 784 12.08 -11.88 -11.64
C SER A 784 12.62 -11.31 -10.34
N PHE A 785 12.74 -12.14 -9.32
CA PHE A 785 13.21 -11.70 -8.00
C PHE A 785 13.76 -12.88 -7.18
N GLN A 786 14.57 -12.59 -6.20
CA GLN A 786 14.96 -13.58 -5.20
C GLN A 786 13.94 -13.59 -4.05
N GLN A 787 13.64 -14.77 -3.50
CA GLN A 787 12.74 -14.94 -2.36
C GLN A 787 13.35 -15.87 -1.33
N THR A 788 13.24 -15.51 -0.06
CA THR A 788 13.55 -16.39 1.05
C THR A 788 12.24 -16.85 1.70
N ILE A 789 12.09 -18.15 1.89
CA ILE A 789 10.98 -18.77 2.63
C ILE A 789 11.63 -19.48 3.82
N GLU A 790 11.44 -18.93 5.01
CA GLU A 790 12.15 -19.32 6.25
C GLU A 790 13.66 -19.32 6.04
N ASP A 791 14.29 -20.50 5.95
CA ASP A 791 15.72 -20.67 5.74
C ASP A 791 16.11 -21.06 4.30
N ARG A 792 15.17 -21.13 3.35
CA ARG A 792 15.42 -21.54 1.96
C ARG A 792 15.26 -20.40 0.98
N MET A 793 16.19 -20.31 0.05
CA MET A 793 16.24 -19.27 -0.96
C MET A 793 15.88 -19.80 -2.34
N PHE A 794 15.15 -18.97 -3.09
CA PHE A 794 14.68 -19.25 -4.45
C PHE A 794 14.97 -18.07 -5.37
N MET A 795 15.35 -18.36 -6.62
CA MET A 795 15.16 -17.39 -7.71
C MET A 795 13.80 -17.64 -8.33
N ARG A 796 12.98 -16.60 -8.46
CA ARG A 796 11.60 -16.71 -8.92
C ARG A 796 11.33 -15.88 -10.16
N PHE A 797 10.55 -16.46 -11.07
CA PHE A 797 10.06 -15.85 -12.29
C PHE A 797 8.53 -15.99 -12.31
N VAL A 798 7.84 -14.88 -12.48
CA VAL A 798 6.37 -14.84 -12.43
C VAL A 798 5.85 -14.13 -13.68
N ILE A 799 4.96 -14.79 -14.42
CA ILE A 799 4.28 -14.19 -15.57
C ILE A 799 2.78 -14.45 -15.43
N GLN A 800 1.96 -13.41 -15.62
CA GLN A 800 0.51 -13.53 -15.78
C GLN A 800 0.11 -13.07 -17.17
N SER A 801 -0.71 -13.85 -17.86
CA SER A 801 -1.10 -13.62 -19.27
C SER A 801 -2.59 -13.88 -19.47
N ALA A 802 -3.22 -13.03 -20.27
CA ALA A 802 -4.58 -13.27 -20.76
C ALA A 802 -4.59 -14.20 -21.99
N ASN A 803 -3.49 -14.22 -22.76
CA ASN A 803 -3.46 -14.80 -24.10
C ASN A 803 -2.64 -16.10 -24.22
N HIS A 804 -1.76 -16.40 -23.26
CA HIS A 804 -0.85 -17.54 -23.31
C HIS A 804 -1.18 -18.56 -22.22
N SER A 805 -1.15 -19.84 -22.54
CA SER A 805 -1.35 -20.89 -21.54
C SER A 805 -0.19 -20.93 -20.55
N PRO A 806 -0.41 -21.40 -19.30
CA PRO A 806 0.66 -21.43 -18.30
C PRO A 806 1.77 -22.42 -18.69
N PHE A 807 1.47 -23.43 -19.51
CA PHE A 807 2.45 -24.37 -20.05
C PHE A 807 3.31 -23.69 -21.13
N GLU A 808 2.72 -22.82 -21.95
CA GLU A 808 3.49 -22.00 -22.88
C GLU A 808 4.38 -21.00 -22.14
N LEU A 809 3.87 -20.30 -21.13
CA LEU A 809 4.67 -19.39 -20.29
C LEU A 809 5.88 -20.13 -19.68
N LYS A 810 5.68 -21.36 -19.17
CA LYS A 810 6.75 -22.21 -18.67
C LYS A 810 7.82 -22.44 -19.74
N ARG A 811 7.42 -22.88 -20.95
CA ARG A 811 8.37 -23.14 -22.05
C ARG A 811 9.16 -21.88 -22.45
N ARG A 812 8.49 -20.70 -22.46
CA ARG A 812 9.15 -19.42 -22.78
C ARG A 812 10.20 -19.05 -21.75
N VAL A 813 9.88 -19.23 -20.47
CA VAL A 813 10.86 -18.99 -19.39
C VAL A 813 12.00 -19.98 -19.44
N GLU A 814 11.73 -21.27 -19.70
CA GLU A 814 12.78 -22.27 -19.86
C GLU A 814 13.70 -21.97 -21.05
N GLY A 815 13.13 -21.49 -22.16
CA GLY A 815 13.89 -21.04 -23.32
C GLY A 815 14.77 -19.80 -23.03
N TRP A 816 14.30 -18.91 -22.16
CA TRP A 816 15.10 -17.78 -21.70
C TRP A 816 16.21 -18.22 -20.74
N LEU A 817 15.89 -19.11 -19.77
CA LEU A 817 16.88 -19.66 -18.84
C LEU A 817 18.05 -20.33 -19.58
N GLN A 818 17.77 -21.08 -20.66
CA GLN A 818 18.81 -21.67 -21.51
C GLN A 818 19.75 -20.63 -22.15
N LYS A 819 19.21 -19.44 -22.47
CA LYS A 819 19.97 -18.33 -23.06
C LYS A 819 20.58 -17.36 -22.06
N ALA A 820 20.23 -17.47 -20.77
CA ALA A 820 20.76 -16.60 -19.73
C ALA A 820 22.31 -16.64 -19.64
N GLY A 821 22.94 -17.73 -20.10
CA GLY A 821 24.38 -17.84 -20.22
C GLY A 821 25.00 -16.79 -21.15
N GLU A 822 24.36 -16.48 -22.26
CA GLU A 822 24.83 -15.46 -23.21
C GLU A 822 24.84 -14.06 -22.56
N LEU A 823 23.80 -13.74 -21.77
CA LEU A 823 23.72 -12.49 -21.00
C LEU A 823 24.88 -12.41 -19.99
N LEU A 824 25.13 -13.52 -19.25
CA LEU A 824 26.16 -13.57 -18.23
C LEU A 824 27.57 -13.52 -18.84
N ASP A 825 27.79 -14.12 -20.02
CA ASP A 825 29.08 -14.12 -20.70
C ASP A 825 29.43 -12.75 -21.31
N ASN A 826 28.41 -12.02 -21.76
CA ASN A 826 28.56 -10.67 -22.33
C ASN A 826 28.61 -9.57 -21.26
N LEU A 827 28.43 -9.90 -19.98
CA LEU A 827 28.47 -8.93 -18.89
C LEU A 827 29.87 -8.32 -18.76
N THR A 828 29.99 -7.04 -19.04
CA THR A 828 31.26 -6.30 -18.90
C THR A 828 31.56 -6.01 -17.42
N ASP A 829 32.83 -5.71 -17.12
CA ASP A 829 33.22 -5.32 -15.75
C ASP A 829 32.55 -3.99 -15.35
N GLU A 830 32.39 -3.07 -16.29
CA GLU A 830 31.73 -1.79 -16.06
C GLU A 830 30.25 -1.98 -15.68
N GLU A 831 29.52 -2.82 -16.41
CA GLU A 831 28.13 -3.13 -16.10
C GLU A 831 27.99 -3.83 -14.73
N PHE A 832 28.88 -4.78 -14.44
CA PHE A 832 28.90 -5.45 -13.15
C PHE A 832 29.10 -4.47 -11.99
N GLU A 833 30.04 -3.51 -12.13
CA GLU A 833 30.28 -2.47 -11.12
C GLU A 833 29.09 -1.52 -10.96
N LYS A 834 28.39 -1.19 -12.05
CA LYS A 834 27.12 -0.43 -11.99
C LYS A 834 26.05 -1.16 -11.17
N HIS A 835 25.85 -2.45 -11.43
CA HIS A 835 24.91 -3.27 -10.65
C HIS A 835 25.32 -3.37 -9.19
N ARG A 836 26.62 -3.51 -8.90
CA ARG A 836 27.15 -3.52 -7.53
C ARG A 836 26.87 -2.20 -6.82
N ALA A 837 27.20 -1.08 -7.43
CA ALA A 837 26.96 0.23 -6.87
C ALA A 837 25.46 0.46 -6.61
N SER A 838 24.61 0.13 -7.58
CA SER A 838 23.17 0.16 -7.46
C SER A 838 22.68 -0.69 -6.28
N ARG A 839 23.20 -1.90 -6.10
CA ARG A 839 22.79 -2.78 -5.00
C ARG A 839 23.21 -2.24 -3.64
N ILE A 840 24.41 -1.66 -3.54
CA ILE A 840 24.91 -1.05 -2.31
C ILE A 840 24.02 0.14 -1.92
N VAL A 841 23.72 1.06 -2.84
CA VAL A 841 22.82 2.20 -2.60
C VAL A 841 21.44 1.72 -2.09
N SER A 842 20.88 0.68 -2.71
CA SER A 842 19.60 0.11 -2.25
C SER A 842 19.68 -0.49 -0.85
N LEU A 843 20.78 -1.12 -0.49
CA LEU A 843 20.99 -1.70 0.84
C LEU A 843 21.31 -0.64 1.90
N GLU A 844 21.96 0.45 1.51
CA GLU A 844 22.28 1.58 2.40
C GLU A 844 21.05 2.45 2.69
N LYS A 845 19.97 2.33 1.91
CA LYS A 845 18.71 3.03 2.18
C LYS A 845 18.21 2.67 3.59
N GLN A 846 17.96 3.70 4.37
CA GLN A 846 17.39 3.60 5.71
C GLN A 846 15.89 3.90 5.67
N GLY A 847 15.14 3.41 6.63
CA GLY A 847 13.72 3.74 6.78
C GLY A 847 13.51 5.26 6.84
N GLU A 848 12.46 5.75 6.23
CA GLU A 848 12.15 7.18 6.06
C GLU A 848 11.30 7.73 7.21
N SER A 849 10.79 6.85 8.07
CA SER A 849 9.96 7.19 9.22
C SER A 849 10.38 6.41 10.48
N ILE A 850 9.96 6.88 11.67
CA ILE A 850 10.15 6.14 12.92
C ILE A 850 9.53 4.74 12.82
N ALA A 851 8.35 4.63 12.21
CA ALA A 851 7.65 3.36 12.05
C ALA A 851 8.41 2.39 11.12
N GLU A 852 8.98 2.88 10.02
CA GLU A 852 9.80 2.05 9.12
C GLU A 852 11.09 1.59 9.79
N VAL A 853 11.82 2.49 10.44
CA VAL A 853 13.04 2.13 11.18
C VAL A 853 12.71 1.12 12.27
N MET A 854 11.60 1.32 12.99
CA MET A 854 11.12 0.37 13.97
C MET A 854 10.83 -1.01 13.34
N GLY A 855 10.18 -1.05 12.16
CA GLY A 855 9.91 -2.29 11.42
C GLY A 855 11.20 -3.03 11.03
N ASP A 856 12.18 -2.31 10.49
CA ASP A 856 13.50 -2.86 10.13
C ASP A 856 14.23 -3.43 11.35
N LEU A 857 14.27 -2.67 12.44
CA LEU A 857 14.91 -3.11 13.69
C LEU A 857 14.17 -4.27 14.34
N TYR A 858 12.83 -4.28 14.31
CA TYR A 858 12.02 -5.39 14.80
C TYR A 858 12.32 -6.69 14.04
N TYR A 859 12.41 -6.61 12.69
CA TYR A 859 12.84 -7.74 11.88
C TYR A 859 14.21 -8.26 12.29
N LEU A 860 15.19 -7.37 12.50
CA LEU A 860 16.53 -7.75 12.94
C LEU A 860 16.53 -8.36 14.36
N ALA A 861 15.70 -7.81 15.25
CA ALA A 861 15.54 -8.31 16.61
C ALA A 861 14.95 -9.72 16.66
N THR A 862 13.91 -9.98 15.84
CA THR A 862 13.12 -11.20 15.90
C THR A 862 13.55 -12.27 14.91
N GLU A 863 13.68 -11.93 13.61
CA GLU A 863 13.97 -12.90 12.55
C GLU A 863 15.47 -13.12 12.32
N GLU A 864 16.30 -12.09 12.53
CA GLU A 864 17.76 -12.21 12.51
C GLU A 864 18.34 -12.39 13.94
N LYS A 865 17.48 -12.73 14.92
CA LYS A 865 17.84 -13.10 16.31
C LYS A 865 18.70 -12.05 17.04
N GLY A 866 18.54 -10.76 16.71
CA GLY A 866 19.27 -9.64 17.27
C GLY A 866 20.59 -9.33 16.54
N ASP A 867 20.80 -9.86 15.34
CA ASP A 867 21.94 -9.46 14.49
C ASP A 867 21.69 -8.12 13.81
N PHE A 868 21.79 -7.03 14.56
CA PHE A 868 21.61 -5.66 14.04
C PHE A 868 22.66 -5.24 13.01
N ASP A 869 23.74 -6.00 12.86
CA ASP A 869 24.77 -5.78 11.82
C ASP A 869 24.53 -6.57 10.53
N TYR A 870 23.43 -7.35 10.42
CA TYR A 870 23.12 -8.19 9.27
C TYR A 870 23.19 -7.41 7.95
N LYS A 871 22.57 -6.23 7.88
CA LYS A 871 22.58 -5.35 6.69
C LYS A 871 24.01 -4.89 6.34
N LYS A 872 24.83 -4.54 7.34
CA LYS A 872 26.23 -4.18 7.14
C LYS A 872 27.07 -5.37 6.66
N LYS A 873 26.80 -6.59 7.17
CA LYS A 873 27.44 -7.83 6.70
C LYS A 873 27.10 -8.08 5.24
N LEU A 874 25.84 -7.90 4.86
CA LEU A 874 25.38 -8.07 3.49
C LEU A 874 26.04 -7.07 2.54
N ILE A 875 26.12 -5.78 2.91
CA ILE A 875 26.83 -4.75 2.13
C ILE A 875 28.30 -5.13 1.95
N ARG A 876 28.97 -5.58 3.02
CA ARG A 876 30.37 -6.04 2.93
C ARG A 876 30.53 -7.24 2.01
N ALA A 877 29.59 -8.18 2.02
CA ALA A 877 29.58 -9.32 1.12
C ALA A 877 29.42 -8.87 -0.35
N VAL A 878 28.46 -7.98 -0.65
CA VAL A 878 28.29 -7.42 -2.00
C VAL A 878 29.54 -6.70 -2.49
N LYS A 879 30.21 -5.91 -1.63
CA LYS A 879 31.47 -5.21 -1.97
C LYS A 879 32.59 -6.16 -2.32
N LYS A 880 32.61 -7.39 -1.76
CA LYS A 880 33.66 -8.40 -1.98
C LYS A 880 33.40 -9.34 -3.14
N LEU A 881 32.17 -9.46 -3.61
CA LEU A 881 31.80 -10.36 -4.71
C LEU A 881 32.58 -10.04 -5.97
N LYS A 882 33.02 -11.09 -6.64
CA LYS A 882 33.66 -11.00 -7.96
C LYS A 882 32.64 -11.32 -9.04
N LYS A 883 32.83 -10.74 -10.23
CA LYS A 883 31.95 -10.99 -11.39
C LYS A 883 31.90 -12.49 -11.70
N GLU A 884 33.04 -13.15 -11.72
CA GLU A 884 33.16 -14.57 -12.01
C GLU A 884 32.38 -15.46 -11.04
N GLU A 885 32.30 -15.06 -9.77
CA GLU A 885 31.55 -15.78 -8.74
C GLU A 885 30.03 -15.68 -8.99
N VAL A 886 29.56 -14.47 -9.37
CA VAL A 886 28.14 -14.24 -9.68
C VAL A 886 27.76 -14.92 -11.00
N VAL A 887 28.63 -14.88 -12.02
CA VAL A 887 28.41 -15.58 -13.30
C VAL A 887 28.38 -17.10 -13.07
N ALA A 888 29.30 -17.65 -12.30
CA ALA A 888 29.31 -19.08 -11.98
C ALA A 888 28.04 -19.51 -11.20
N ALA A 889 27.62 -18.71 -10.23
CA ALA A 889 26.38 -18.94 -9.51
C ALA A 889 25.16 -18.83 -10.42
N GLY A 890 25.13 -17.84 -11.32
CA GLY A 890 24.08 -17.68 -12.31
C GLY A 890 23.95 -18.88 -13.24
N ARG A 891 25.07 -19.38 -13.78
CA ARG A 891 25.09 -20.61 -14.58
C ARG A 891 24.58 -21.80 -13.81
N LYS A 892 25.05 -22.00 -12.56
CA LYS A 892 24.61 -23.08 -11.69
C LYS A 892 23.12 -22.98 -11.36
N TRP A 893 22.64 -21.82 -10.96
CA TRP A 893 21.27 -21.68 -10.47
C TRP A 893 20.22 -21.61 -11.59
N LEU A 894 20.54 -20.96 -12.72
CA LEU A 894 19.56 -20.73 -13.79
C LEU A 894 19.57 -21.86 -14.83
N MET A 895 20.73 -22.42 -15.15
CA MET A 895 20.92 -23.29 -16.31
C MET A 895 21.17 -24.76 -15.97
N ASP A 896 21.75 -25.05 -14.79
CA ASP A 896 22.08 -26.43 -14.43
C ASP A 896 20.81 -27.23 -14.19
N GLN A 897 20.74 -28.39 -14.83
CA GLN A 897 19.65 -29.35 -14.66
C GLN A 897 19.59 -29.95 -13.24
N ALA A 898 20.72 -29.92 -12.52
CA ALA A 898 20.78 -30.33 -11.12
C ALA A 898 20.10 -29.35 -10.16
N THR A 899 19.81 -28.11 -10.59
CA THR A 899 19.06 -27.15 -9.77
C THR A 899 17.59 -27.55 -9.71
N SER A 900 17.10 -27.78 -8.50
CA SER A 900 15.72 -28.23 -8.25
C SER A 900 14.72 -27.12 -8.54
N ARG A 901 13.55 -27.51 -9.05
CA ARG A 901 12.51 -26.59 -9.55
C ARG A 901 11.15 -26.90 -8.96
N LEU A 902 10.45 -25.84 -8.53
CA LEU A 902 9.03 -25.91 -8.21
C LEU A 902 8.29 -24.92 -9.10
N VAL A 903 7.48 -25.44 -10.01
CA VAL A 903 6.75 -24.64 -11.00
C VAL A 903 5.26 -24.75 -10.72
N ILE A 904 4.63 -23.60 -10.46
CA ILE A 904 3.20 -23.50 -10.17
C ILE A 904 2.52 -22.87 -11.37
N LEU A 905 1.58 -23.60 -11.97
CA LEU A 905 0.85 -23.22 -13.18
C LEU A 905 -0.63 -23.00 -12.84
N MET A 906 -1.08 -21.75 -12.87
CA MET A 906 -2.49 -21.42 -12.65
C MET A 906 -3.19 -21.29 -14.00
N ARG A 907 -4.12 -22.18 -14.28
CA ARG A 907 -4.95 -22.16 -15.49
C ARG A 907 -6.15 -21.26 -15.25
N SER A 908 -6.41 -20.36 -16.18
CA SER A 908 -7.58 -19.47 -16.12
C SER A 908 -8.89 -20.28 -16.16
N ASN A 909 -9.98 -19.62 -15.81
CA ASN A 909 -11.31 -20.23 -15.87
C ASN A 909 -11.67 -20.75 -17.27
N ASN A 910 -11.15 -20.08 -18.30
CA ASN A 910 -11.39 -20.38 -19.71
C ASN A 910 -10.33 -21.32 -20.32
N ASN A 911 -9.39 -21.82 -19.54
CA ASN A 911 -8.34 -22.71 -20.01
C ASN A 911 -8.68 -24.17 -19.67
N ASP A 912 -9.09 -24.94 -20.66
CA ASP A 912 -9.42 -26.37 -20.56
C ASP A 912 -8.29 -27.28 -21.09
N GLU A 913 -7.05 -26.74 -21.22
CA GLU A 913 -5.89 -27.53 -21.64
C GLU A 913 -5.67 -28.70 -20.69
N ALA A 914 -5.54 -29.91 -21.27
CA ALA A 914 -5.32 -31.13 -20.50
C ALA A 914 -3.98 -31.08 -19.75
N LEU A 915 -3.94 -31.67 -18.57
CA LEU A 915 -2.71 -31.76 -17.79
C LEU A 915 -1.78 -32.82 -18.43
N PRO A 916 -0.53 -32.40 -18.73
CA PRO A 916 0.49 -33.36 -19.16
C PRO A 916 0.78 -34.41 -18.07
N GLU A 917 1.26 -35.56 -18.49
CA GLU A 917 1.73 -36.58 -17.56
C GLU A 917 2.79 -36.06 -16.59
N GLY A 918 2.68 -36.41 -15.32
CA GLY A 918 3.61 -35.97 -14.26
C GLY A 918 3.30 -34.61 -13.64
N VAL A 919 2.33 -33.84 -14.17
CA VAL A 919 1.88 -32.60 -13.55
C VAL A 919 0.95 -32.92 -12.38
N LEU A 920 1.27 -32.41 -11.20
CA LEU A 920 0.46 -32.57 -9.99
C LEU A 920 -0.76 -31.64 -10.04
N SER A 921 -1.89 -32.12 -9.53
CA SER A 921 -3.11 -31.30 -9.39
C SER A 921 -3.56 -31.13 -7.93
N GLU A 922 -3.01 -31.93 -7.02
CA GLU A 922 -3.32 -31.89 -5.59
C GLU A 922 -2.04 -31.71 -4.78
N VAL A 923 -2.09 -30.83 -3.75
CA VAL A 923 -0.96 -30.57 -2.87
C VAL A 923 -0.49 -31.83 -2.13
N ASP A 924 -1.43 -32.68 -1.75
CA ASP A 924 -1.15 -33.94 -1.05
C ASP A 924 -0.34 -34.91 -1.90
N GLN A 925 -0.45 -34.84 -3.22
CA GLN A 925 0.39 -35.65 -4.12
C GLN A 925 1.87 -35.33 -3.96
N PHE A 926 2.20 -34.05 -3.69
CA PHE A 926 3.57 -33.62 -3.40
C PHE A 926 4.00 -34.02 -1.98
N LYS A 927 3.17 -33.69 -0.98
CA LYS A 927 3.52 -33.96 0.43
C LYS A 927 3.65 -35.44 0.73
N ASN A 928 2.78 -36.29 0.17
CA ASN A 928 2.78 -37.75 0.38
C ASN A 928 4.00 -38.42 -0.31
N ARG A 929 4.49 -37.93 -1.44
CA ARG A 929 5.70 -38.43 -2.09
C ARG A 929 6.95 -38.36 -1.19
N ARG A 930 6.98 -37.43 -0.23
CA ARG A 930 8.09 -37.18 0.66
C ARG A 930 8.01 -37.87 2.00
N GLY A 931 7.03 -38.76 2.22
CA GLY A 931 6.86 -39.49 3.47
C GLY A 931 6.54 -38.59 4.66
N VAL A 932 6.08 -37.38 4.43
CA VAL A 932 5.55 -36.50 5.47
C VAL A 932 4.16 -37.01 5.83
N GLU A 933 4.12 -38.09 6.57
CA GLU A 933 2.93 -38.45 7.34
C GLU A 933 2.76 -37.34 8.39
N ALA A 934 1.57 -36.78 8.45
CA ALA A 934 1.12 -35.97 9.56
C ALA A 934 1.06 -36.81 10.84
N LYS A 935 2.19 -37.30 11.32
CA LYS A 935 2.35 -38.03 12.58
C LYS A 935 3.22 -37.23 13.51
N SER A 936 2.53 -36.68 14.50
CA SER A 936 3.05 -36.38 15.82
C SER A 936 4.47 -35.79 15.89
N GLY A 937 4.60 -34.48 15.83
CA GLY A 937 5.49 -33.70 16.70
C GLY A 937 7.01 -33.90 16.63
N VAL A 938 7.56 -34.61 15.64
CA VAL A 938 9.02 -34.74 15.49
C VAL A 938 9.40 -34.47 14.02
N PRO A 939 10.25 -33.48 13.75
CA PRO A 939 10.71 -33.23 12.38
C PRO A 939 11.64 -34.36 11.91
N VAL A 940 11.28 -35.05 10.86
CA VAL A 940 12.21 -35.92 10.13
C VAL A 940 12.96 -35.03 9.14
N ARG A 941 14.18 -34.67 9.47
CA ARG A 941 15.15 -34.09 8.53
C ARG A 941 15.60 -35.20 7.59
N THR A 942 15.13 -35.21 6.35
CA THR A 942 15.71 -36.01 5.29
C THR A 942 16.51 -35.12 4.37
N GLY A 943 17.81 -35.33 4.34
CA GLY A 943 18.74 -34.74 3.38
C GLY A 943 19.90 -34.01 4.04
N SER A 944 20.99 -34.71 4.18
CA SER A 944 22.35 -34.26 4.49
C SER A 944 22.94 -33.46 3.32
#